data_37ff68a30d552c7277bd8e6eacc15cda
#
_entry.id   37ff68a30d552c7277bd8e6eacc15cda
#
_cell.length_a   1.000
_cell.length_b   1.000
_cell.length_c   1.000
_cell.angle_alpha   90.00
_cell.angle_beta   90.00
_cell.angle_gamma   90.00
#
_symmetry.space_group_name_H-M   'P 1'
#
loop_
_entity.id
_entity.type
_entity.pdbx_description
1 polymer ?
#
loop_
_entity_poly.entity_id
_entity_poly.type
_entity_poly.pdbx_seq_one_letter_code
_entity_poly.pdbx_strand_id
1 'polypeptide(L)'
;MQNNLVIVESPAKAKTIEKFLGEGYKVMSSYGHIRDLKQKAFSIDIKDHFKPIYEIPEDKKKLVSELKEEAAKADMVWLASDEDREGEAISWHLFEVLKLDPKKTRRIVFHEITKTAILKAIEHPRDINIDLVNAQQARRVLDRIVGFELSPVLWRKIKPALSAGRVQSVAVRLIVEREREINAFTSEVSYKVVAVFKDAEGAIIRATLGRRFKTKEEARQFLGKCKDADFAIKDITTRPVKKSPAPPFTTSTLQQEAARKLGYTVAQTMMLAQRLYESGLITYMRTDSVNLSELALSTSRDAILSLMGERYVHTRQYATKTKGAQEAHEAIRPTYMSNESIEGTSQEVRLYELIWKRTLASQMADAELEKTTATISISTCDDEFQAVGEVVVFDGFLKVYKESFDEETEQEDSTGLPKMEVGENLQREEISAVQRFSQAPARYTEASLVRKLEELGIGRPSTYAPTISTIQQRGYVEKGNKEGVKREYSLLRLKGKDVKETVQTEMSGSEKSKLIPTDVGCVVNDFLMQYFPKIMDYNFTASVEKEFDEVAEGEKKWTDLMEVFYENFHPLVETTLATKTEHKVGERMLGTDPKTGKPVSVKIGRFGPVVQIGSSDDEEKPKFAQLNKEHSLETITLEEALDLFKLPRVLGELDGKSVSVGVGRFGPYVRHGNEFVSIPKDKDPMTVTFEEAEQMLLEKKEQEAQKVIKQFPDNPDMQILNGRYGPYIAYQKKNYKIPNNVNPADLNLEACFKVIELQNQKAEMRKVKGAKAKKK
;
A
#
# COMPACT_ATOMS: atom_id res chain seq x y z
N MET A 1 31.37 -17.98 37.00
CA MET A 1 30.41 -17.05 36.40
C MET A 1 29.20 -17.84 35.97
N GLN A 2 27.99 -17.33 36.20
CA GLN A 2 26.77 -17.96 35.74
C GLN A 2 26.73 -17.86 34.22
N ASN A 3 26.45 -18.97 33.52
CA ASN A 3 26.40 -19.03 32.08
C ASN A 3 24.94 -18.84 31.63
N ASN A 4 24.62 -17.64 31.12
CA ASN A 4 23.27 -17.29 30.70
C ASN A 4 23.14 -17.33 29.16
N LEU A 5 22.07 -17.97 28.65
CA LEU A 5 21.71 -17.95 27.25
C LEU A 5 20.48 -17.04 27.05
N VAL A 6 20.61 -16.01 26.22
CA VAL A 6 19.51 -15.16 25.81
C VAL A 6 19.12 -15.50 24.37
N ILE A 7 17.84 -15.80 24.12
CA ILE A 7 17.33 -16.13 22.77
C ILE A 7 16.40 -15.03 22.32
N VAL A 8 16.71 -14.41 21.18
CA VAL A 8 15.93 -13.36 20.50
C VAL A 8 15.52 -13.83 19.11
N GLU A 9 14.61 -13.11 18.45
CA GLU A 9 14.12 -13.51 17.13
C GLU A 9 15.00 -13.07 15.95
N SER A 10 15.86 -12.05 16.10
CA SER A 10 16.68 -11.57 14.98
C SER A 10 18.17 -11.45 15.31
N PRO A 11 19.09 -11.66 14.33
CA PRO A 11 20.52 -11.50 14.54
C PRO A 11 20.93 -10.06 14.85
N ALA A 12 20.22 -9.07 14.30
CA ALA A 12 20.52 -7.66 14.57
C ALA A 12 20.23 -7.32 16.02
N LYS A 13 19.09 -7.77 16.54
CA LYS A 13 18.70 -7.64 17.95
C LYS A 13 19.68 -8.36 18.87
N ALA A 14 20.13 -9.57 18.50
CA ALA A 14 21.14 -10.31 19.25
C ALA A 14 22.43 -9.48 19.43
N LYS A 15 22.94 -8.93 18.34
CA LYS A 15 24.13 -8.07 18.34
C LYS A 15 24.00 -6.84 19.27
N THR A 16 22.84 -6.20 19.24
CA THR A 16 22.59 -4.99 20.04
C THR A 16 22.51 -5.32 21.53
N ILE A 17 21.79 -6.39 21.89
CA ILE A 17 21.58 -6.80 23.28
C ILE A 17 22.86 -7.35 23.91
N GLU A 18 23.63 -8.13 23.15
CA GLU A 18 24.89 -8.70 23.64
C GLU A 18 25.88 -7.62 24.12
N LYS A 19 25.94 -6.48 23.43
CA LYS A 19 26.75 -5.32 23.82
C LYS A 19 26.35 -4.73 25.19
N PHE A 20 25.06 -4.86 25.56
CA PHE A 20 24.55 -4.29 26.80
C PHE A 20 24.71 -5.20 28.01
N LEU A 21 24.68 -6.51 27.80
CA LEU A 21 24.68 -7.51 28.87
C LEU A 21 26.08 -7.86 29.38
N GLY A 22 27.12 -7.77 28.55
CA GLY A 22 28.49 -8.03 28.92
C GLY A 22 28.81 -9.50 29.15
N GLU A 23 29.91 -9.76 29.89
CA GLU A 23 30.40 -11.12 30.17
C GLU A 23 29.44 -11.95 31.02
N GLY A 24 29.28 -13.22 30.67
CA GLY A 24 28.35 -14.14 31.34
C GLY A 24 27.00 -14.32 30.62
N TYR A 25 26.77 -13.59 29.53
CA TYR A 25 25.60 -13.72 28.70
C TYR A 25 26.00 -14.04 27.24
N LYS A 26 25.45 -15.12 26.70
CA LYS A 26 25.53 -15.47 25.28
C LYS A 26 24.21 -15.16 24.65
N VAL A 27 24.19 -14.35 23.59
CA VAL A 27 22.93 -13.99 22.89
C VAL A 27 22.87 -14.69 21.54
N MET A 28 21.78 -15.43 21.29
CA MET A 28 21.55 -16.15 20.06
C MET A 28 20.22 -15.76 19.42
N SER A 29 20.12 -15.92 18.11
CA SER A 29 18.88 -15.66 17.38
C SER A 29 18.18 -16.94 16.94
N SER A 30 16.86 -16.98 17.08
CA SER A 30 16.00 -18.03 16.51
C SER A 30 15.66 -17.81 15.02
N TYR A 31 15.99 -16.63 14.48
CA TYR A 31 15.58 -16.22 13.13
C TYR A 31 14.06 -16.33 12.92
N GLY A 32 13.29 -15.85 13.89
CA GLY A 32 11.84 -15.93 13.93
C GLY A 32 11.34 -17.28 14.47
N HIS A 33 10.18 -17.73 13.98
CA HIS A 33 9.59 -19.01 14.39
C HIS A 33 10.48 -20.20 14.01
N ILE A 34 10.68 -21.12 14.96
CA ILE A 34 11.46 -22.36 14.77
C ILE A 34 10.59 -23.56 14.39
N ARG A 35 9.26 -23.48 14.57
CA ARG A 35 8.26 -24.44 14.11
C ARG A 35 7.01 -23.72 13.63
N ASP A 36 6.28 -24.33 12.71
CA ASP A 36 5.01 -23.81 12.17
C ASP A 36 4.12 -24.96 11.74
N LEU A 37 2.86 -24.66 11.41
CA LEU A 37 1.95 -25.59 10.74
C LEU A 37 2.53 -25.99 9.38
N LYS A 38 2.41 -27.27 9.02
CA LYS A 38 2.93 -27.77 7.74
C LYS A 38 2.35 -27.01 6.55
N GLN A 39 3.20 -26.52 5.65
CA GLN A 39 2.79 -25.59 4.58
C GLN A 39 1.71 -26.14 3.64
N LYS A 40 1.80 -27.43 3.29
CA LYS A 40 0.93 -28.05 2.28
C LYS A 40 -0.12 -29.00 2.88
N ALA A 41 -0.34 -28.94 4.19
CA ALA A 41 -1.31 -29.76 4.88
C ALA A 41 -2.24 -28.90 5.76
N PHE A 42 -3.41 -29.40 6.05
CA PHE A 42 -4.36 -28.72 6.93
C PHE A 42 -3.79 -28.51 8.34
N SER A 43 -3.11 -29.54 8.87
CA SER A 43 -2.33 -29.51 10.12
C SER A 43 -3.10 -29.03 11.36
N ILE A 44 -4.40 -29.31 11.40
CA ILE A 44 -5.27 -29.05 12.54
C ILE A 44 -6.09 -30.30 12.80
N ASP A 45 -6.07 -30.81 14.03
CA ASP A 45 -6.95 -31.91 14.46
C ASP A 45 -8.25 -31.34 15.03
N ILE A 46 -9.29 -31.35 14.19
CA ILE A 46 -10.61 -30.82 14.55
C ILE A 46 -11.23 -31.64 15.69
N LYS A 47 -10.99 -32.97 15.73
CA LYS A 47 -11.57 -33.87 16.72
C LYS A 47 -10.90 -33.73 18.09
N ASP A 48 -9.65 -33.32 18.13
CA ASP A 48 -8.90 -33.00 19.35
C ASP A 48 -8.88 -31.47 19.58
N HIS A 49 -10.08 -30.88 19.70
CA HIS A 49 -10.28 -29.45 20.04
C HIS A 49 -9.44 -28.47 19.20
N PHE A 50 -9.39 -28.70 17.87
CA PHE A 50 -8.65 -27.87 16.91
C PHE A 50 -7.14 -27.80 17.16
N LYS A 51 -6.58 -28.83 17.78
CA LYS A 51 -5.17 -28.90 18.13
C LYS A 51 -4.27 -28.72 16.90
N PRO A 52 -3.38 -27.71 16.90
CA PRO A 52 -2.44 -27.48 15.82
C PRO A 52 -1.33 -28.54 15.82
N ILE A 53 -1.01 -29.07 14.64
CA ILE A 53 0.05 -30.03 14.41
C ILE A 53 1.26 -29.28 13.85
N TYR A 54 2.22 -28.97 14.70
CA TYR A 54 3.42 -28.22 14.36
C TYR A 54 4.55 -29.12 13.85
N GLU A 55 5.34 -28.63 12.91
CA GLU A 55 6.58 -29.25 12.45
C GLU A 55 7.74 -28.23 12.49
N ILE A 56 8.97 -28.75 12.64
CA ILE A 56 10.19 -27.95 12.48
C ILE A 56 10.58 -28.00 11.01
N PRO A 57 10.59 -26.86 10.28
CA PRO A 57 11.03 -26.80 8.89
C PRO A 57 12.45 -27.31 8.71
N GLU A 58 12.75 -27.94 7.56
CA GLU A 58 14.06 -28.55 7.30
C GLU A 58 15.23 -27.56 7.45
N ASP A 59 15.04 -26.32 6.99
CA ASP A 59 16.03 -25.25 7.09
C ASP A 59 16.28 -24.78 8.53
N LYS A 60 15.40 -25.09 9.48
CA LYS A 60 15.52 -24.74 10.90
C LYS A 60 16.13 -25.86 11.76
N LYS A 61 16.18 -27.09 11.28
CA LYS A 61 16.63 -28.23 12.07
C LYS A 61 18.05 -28.04 12.65
N LYS A 62 18.97 -27.53 11.84
CA LYS A 62 20.33 -27.24 12.28
C LYS A 62 20.36 -26.19 13.38
N LEU A 63 19.67 -25.09 13.21
CA LEU A 63 19.55 -24.02 14.20
C LEU A 63 18.96 -24.54 15.52
N VAL A 64 17.91 -25.35 15.44
CA VAL A 64 17.29 -25.96 16.64
C VAL A 64 18.30 -26.88 17.38
N SER A 65 19.13 -27.62 16.65
CA SER A 65 20.19 -28.44 17.29
C SER A 65 21.22 -27.57 18.01
N GLU A 66 21.68 -26.49 17.36
CA GLU A 66 22.63 -25.53 17.95
C GLU A 66 22.03 -24.85 19.19
N LEU A 67 20.78 -24.42 19.13
CA LEU A 67 20.09 -23.82 20.30
C LEU A 67 19.94 -24.82 21.45
N LYS A 68 19.63 -26.10 21.15
CA LYS A 68 19.54 -27.16 22.17
C LYS A 68 20.87 -27.39 22.89
N GLU A 69 21.97 -27.49 22.13
CA GLU A 69 23.30 -27.68 22.68
C GLU A 69 23.71 -26.53 23.60
N GLU A 70 23.42 -25.30 23.22
CA GLU A 70 23.76 -24.13 24.04
C GLU A 70 22.83 -23.99 25.26
N ALA A 71 21.55 -24.29 25.10
CA ALA A 71 20.60 -24.29 26.22
C ALA A 71 20.95 -25.33 27.27
N ALA A 72 21.49 -26.50 26.86
CA ALA A 72 21.96 -27.54 27.80
C ALA A 72 23.20 -27.13 28.61
N LYS A 73 24.02 -26.21 28.10
CA LYS A 73 25.20 -25.67 28.78
C LYS A 73 24.88 -24.49 29.68
N ALA A 74 23.72 -23.87 29.52
CA ALA A 74 23.33 -22.67 30.23
C ALA A 74 22.79 -22.98 31.63
N ASP A 75 23.14 -22.15 32.60
CA ASP A 75 22.55 -22.18 33.94
C ASP A 75 21.12 -21.60 33.91
N MET A 76 20.91 -20.54 33.11
CA MET A 76 19.63 -19.89 32.87
C MET A 76 19.44 -19.60 31.39
N VAL A 77 18.20 -19.78 30.92
CA VAL A 77 17.76 -19.42 29.55
C VAL A 77 16.74 -18.27 29.61
N TRP A 78 17.04 -17.22 28.90
CA TRP A 78 16.23 -16.01 28.83
C TRP A 78 15.57 -15.91 27.46
N LEU A 79 14.22 -15.95 27.40
CA LEU A 79 13.46 -15.79 26.19
C LEU A 79 13.12 -14.31 26.02
N ALA A 80 13.72 -13.67 25.02
CA ALA A 80 13.73 -12.22 24.83
C ALA A 80 13.16 -11.79 23.48
N SER A 81 12.12 -12.48 23.01
CA SER A 81 11.35 -12.10 21.81
C SER A 81 10.50 -10.84 22.06
N ASP A 82 9.99 -10.23 20.98
CA ASP A 82 9.16 -9.01 21.05
C ASP A 82 7.95 -9.16 21.99
N GLU A 83 7.43 -8.05 22.44
CA GLU A 83 6.29 -8.00 23.38
C GLU A 83 4.96 -7.95 22.63
N ASP A 84 4.80 -8.78 21.63
CA ASP A 84 3.51 -9.01 20.98
C ASP A 84 3.14 -10.51 21.01
N ARG A 85 1.94 -10.84 20.51
CA ARG A 85 1.45 -12.23 20.45
C ARG A 85 2.37 -13.15 19.65
N GLU A 86 2.98 -12.62 18.60
CA GLU A 86 3.93 -13.40 17.76
C GLU A 86 5.21 -13.69 18.53
N GLY A 87 5.78 -12.71 19.23
CA GLY A 87 6.94 -12.89 20.07
C GLY A 87 6.67 -13.84 21.24
N GLU A 88 5.51 -13.78 21.86
CA GLU A 88 5.10 -14.70 22.91
C GLU A 88 5.00 -16.14 22.39
N ALA A 89 4.42 -16.32 21.21
CA ALA A 89 4.33 -17.64 20.55
C ALA A 89 5.73 -18.16 20.16
N ILE A 90 6.65 -17.29 19.71
CA ILE A 90 8.05 -17.68 19.43
C ILE A 90 8.71 -18.19 20.71
N SER A 91 8.59 -17.47 21.84
CA SER A 91 9.10 -17.89 23.14
C SER A 91 8.53 -19.23 23.59
N TRP A 92 7.23 -19.42 23.46
CA TRP A 92 6.59 -20.69 23.78
C TRP A 92 7.04 -21.83 22.86
N HIS A 93 7.19 -21.62 21.58
CA HIS A 93 7.72 -22.61 20.65
C HIS A 93 9.16 -22.99 20.97
N LEU A 94 10.00 -22.02 21.37
CA LEU A 94 11.35 -22.28 21.84
C LEU A 94 11.33 -23.13 23.11
N PHE A 95 10.52 -22.77 24.09
CA PHE A 95 10.38 -23.51 25.34
C PHE A 95 10.03 -24.99 25.11
N GLU A 96 9.01 -25.24 24.29
CA GLU A 96 8.54 -26.58 23.95
C GLU A 96 9.57 -27.40 23.14
N VAL A 97 10.08 -26.82 22.05
CA VAL A 97 10.99 -27.52 21.11
C VAL A 97 12.34 -27.84 21.74
N LEU A 98 12.89 -26.89 22.51
CA LEU A 98 14.18 -27.08 23.21
C LEU A 98 14.02 -27.91 24.49
N LYS A 99 12.78 -28.18 24.94
CA LYS A 99 12.46 -28.88 26.20
C LYS A 99 13.10 -28.19 27.40
N LEU A 100 12.92 -26.89 27.51
CA LEU A 100 13.56 -26.09 28.56
C LEU A 100 12.95 -26.40 29.93
N ASP A 101 13.82 -26.36 30.97
CA ASP A 101 13.38 -26.51 32.36
C ASP A 101 12.68 -25.21 32.84
N PRO A 102 11.43 -25.26 33.31
CA PRO A 102 10.72 -24.07 33.81
C PRO A 102 11.47 -23.34 34.95
N LYS A 103 12.23 -24.07 35.75
CA LYS A 103 12.99 -23.49 36.85
C LYS A 103 14.19 -22.68 36.38
N LYS A 104 14.71 -23.00 35.19
CA LYS A 104 15.89 -22.38 34.56
C LYS A 104 15.53 -21.49 33.39
N THR A 105 14.27 -21.24 33.14
CA THR A 105 13.80 -20.42 32.01
C THR A 105 13.04 -19.21 32.50
N ARG A 106 13.30 -18.06 31.92
CA ARG A 106 12.60 -16.81 32.20
C ARG A 106 12.25 -16.09 30.88
N ARG A 107 11.14 -15.42 30.91
CA ARG A 107 10.68 -14.51 29.83
C ARG A 107 11.00 -13.08 30.22
N ILE A 108 11.65 -12.33 29.34
CA ILE A 108 11.87 -10.89 29.50
C ILE A 108 11.24 -10.14 28.33
N VAL A 109 10.64 -8.99 28.63
CA VAL A 109 9.99 -8.11 27.68
C VAL A 109 10.47 -6.69 27.83
N PHE A 110 10.53 -5.97 26.72
CA PHE A 110 10.98 -4.59 26.70
C PHE A 110 10.42 -3.88 25.44
N HIS A 111 10.02 -2.61 25.60
CA HIS A 111 9.47 -1.79 24.52
C HIS A 111 10.54 -1.13 23.66
N GLU A 112 11.77 -1.08 24.15
CA GLU A 112 12.93 -0.47 23.48
C GLU A 112 14.20 -1.26 23.76
N ILE A 113 15.14 -1.23 22.83
CA ILE A 113 16.42 -1.94 22.97
C ILE A 113 17.47 -0.92 23.42
N THR A 114 17.38 -0.55 24.70
CA THR A 114 18.38 0.29 25.39
C THR A 114 19.01 -0.51 26.54
N LYS A 115 20.22 -0.10 26.95
CA LYS A 115 20.91 -0.77 28.05
C LYS A 115 20.07 -0.79 29.34
N THR A 116 19.44 0.33 29.65
CA THR A 116 18.60 0.48 30.86
C THR A 116 17.39 -0.42 30.81
N ALA A 117 16.67 -0.44 29.66
CA ALA A 117 15.48 -1.27 29.48
C ALA A 117 15.81 -2.78 29.55
N ILE A 118 16.90 -3.21 28.93
CA ILE A 118 17.33 -4.61 28.94
C ILE A 118 17.74 -5.05 30.36
N LEU A 119 18.54 -4.26 31.07
CA LEU A 119 18.94 -4.61 32.46
C LEU A 119 17.71 -4.65 33.37
N LYS A 120 16.80 -3.68 33.27
CA LYS A 120 15.55 -3.68 34.04
C LYS A 120 14.69 -4.91 33.75
N ALA A 121 14.63 -5.34 32.47
CA ALA A 121 13.86 -6.53 32.06
C ALA A 121 14.45 -7.82 32.68
N ILE A 122 15.80 -7.92 32.83
CA ILE A 122 16.44 -9.04 33.49
C ILE A 122 16.18 -9.04 35.00
N GLU A 123 16.09 -7.87 35.63
CA GLU A 123 15.77 -7.75 37.05
C GLU A 123 14.30 -8.11 37.35
N HIS A 124 13.40 -7.96 36.38
CA HIS A 124 11.94 -8.18 36.50
C HIS A 124 11.44 -9.19 35.46
N PRO A 125 11.91 -10.43 35.47
CA PRO A 125 11.45 -11.44 34.53
C PRO A 125 10.05 -11.92 34.88
N ARG A 126 9.37 -12.48 33.89
CA ARG A 126 8.07 -13.15 34.06
C ARG A 126 8.07 -14.55 33.44
N ASP A 127 6.99 -15.26 33.59
CA ASP A 127 6.74 -16.50 32.86
C ASP A 127 6.13 -16.19 31.48
N ILE A 128 6.06 -17.20 30.59
CA ILE A 128 5.39 -17.09 29.29
C ILE A 128 3.89 -16.89 29.56
N ASN A 129 3.31 -15.89 28.90
CA ASN A 129 1.87 -15.63 28.98
C ASN A 129 1.12 -16.55 28.00
N ILE A 130 0.49 -17.59 28.55
CA ILE A 130 -0.21 -18.61 27.75
C ILE A 130 -1.44 -18.05 27.06
N ASP A 131 -2.10 -17.03 27.60
CA ASP A 131 -3.27 -16.42 26.96
C ASP A 131 -2.89 -15.66 25.68
N LEU A 132 -1.76 -14.96 25.71
CA LEU A 132 -1.19 -14.38 24.48
C LEU A 132 -0.82 -15.43 23.44
N VAL A 133 -0.23 -16.55 23.86
CA VAL A 133 0.06 -17.71 22.99
C VAL A 133 -1.23 -18.27 22.40
N ASN A 134 -2.25 -18.44 23.21
CA ASN A 134 -3.56 -18.94 22.79
C ASN A 134 -4.23 -18.01 21.77
N ALA A 135 -4.13 -16.69 21.97
CA ALA A 135 -4.65 -15.70 21.03
C ALA A 135 -3.93 -15.77 19.67
N GLN A 136 -2.62 -15.96 19.65
CA GLN A 136 -1.86 -16.18 18.43
C GLN A 136 -2.23 -17.50 17.75
N GLN A 137 -2.36 -18.59 18.53
CA GLN A 137 -2.81 -19.88 18.02
C GLN A 137 -4.23 -19.80 17.42
N ALA A 138 -5.17 -19.15 18.12
CA ALA A 138 -6.52 -18.94 17.64
C ALA A 138 -6.54 -18.29 16.26
N ARG A 139 -5.79 -17.18 16.09
CA ARG A 139 -5.64 -16.51 14.80
C ARG A 139 -5.04 -17.45 13.76
N ARG A 140 -3.94 -18.12 14.08
CA ARG A 140 -3.22 -19.02 13.16
C ARG A 140 -4.09 -20.19 12.70
N VAL A 141 -4.86 -20.79 13.61
CA VAL A 141 -5.78 -21.89 13.35
C VAL A 141 -6.94 -21.42 12.49
N LEU A 142 -7.60 -20.31 12.86
CA LEU A 142 -8.74 -19.79 12.10
C LEU A 142 -8.35 -19.41 10.67
N ASP A 143 -7.24 -18.66 10.50
CA ASP A 143 -6.77 -18.28 9.17
C ASP A 143 -6.35 -19.50 8.33
N ARG A 144 -5.86 -20.59 8.99
CA ARG A 144 -5.57 -21.87 8.33
C ARG A 144 -6.85 -22.56 7.87
N ILE A 145 -7.87 -22.65 8.70
CA ILE A 145 -9.17 -23.25 8.35
C ILE A 145 -9.77 -22.50 7.16
N VAL A 146 -9.91 -21.18 7.26
CA VAL A 146 -10.49 -20.36 6.19
C VAL A 146 -9.71 -20.53 4.88
N GLY A 147 -8.37 -20.42 4.95
CA GLY A 147 -7.53 -20.50 3.75
C GLY A 147 -7.55 -21.87 3.06
N PHE A 148 -7.53 -22.95 3.84
CA PHE A 148 -7.49 -24.32 3.31
C PHE A 148 -8.84 -24.82 2.83
N GLU A 149 -9.94 -24.33 3.38
CA GLU A 149 -11.27 -24.71 2.94
C GLU A 149 -11.80 -23.86 1.79
N LEU A 150 -11.59 -22.53 1.81
CA LEU A 150 -12.07 -21.66 0.74
C LEU A 150 -11.23 -21.74 -0.54
N SER A 151 -9.92 -21.93 -0.44
CA SER A 151 -9.07 -21.94 -1.64
C SER A 151 -9.42 -23.07 -2.62
N PRO A 152 -9.66 -24.32 -2.19
CA PRO A 152 -10.14 -25.38 -3.07
C PRO A 152 -11.51 -25.09 -3.71
N VAL A 153 -12.41 -24.40 -3.00
CA VAL A 153 -13.69 -23.94 -3.56
C VAL A 153 -13.45 -23.00 -4.73
N LEU A 154 -12.59 -22.01 -4.55
CA LEU A 154 -12.22 -21.05 -5.62
C LEU A 154 -11.55 -21.77 -6.80
N TRP A 155 -10.71 -22.78 -6.54
CA TRP A 155 -10.06 -23.56 -7.62
C TRP A 155 -11.05 -24.32 -8.46
N ARG A 156 -12.06 -24.91 -7.83
CA ARG A 156 -13.09 -25.71 -8.50
C ARG A 156 -14.10 -24.83 -9.23
N LYS A 157 -14.47 -23.68 -8.64
CA LYS A 157 -15.57 -22.84 -9.14
C LYS A 157 -15.11 -21.75 -10.11
N ILE A 158 -13.90 -21.22 -9.95
CA ILE A 158 -13.39 -20.10 -10.75
C ILE A 158 -12.17 -20.55 -11.57
N LYS A 159 -10.99 -20.65 -10.94
CA LYS A 159 -9.75 -21.14 -11.58
C LYS A 159 -8.72 -21.60 -10.55
N PRO A 160 -7.76 -22.47 -10.94
CA PRO A 160 -6.66 -22.90 -10.06
C PRO A 160 -5.80 -21.74 -9.55
N ALA A 161 -5.09 -21.96 -8.44
CA ALA A 161 -4.13 -21.07 -7.80
C ALA A 161 -4.72 -19.79 -7.17
N LEU A 162 -6.05 -19.66 -7.06
CA LEU A 162 -6.68 -18.62 -6.27
C LEU A 162 -6.61 -18.97 -4.78
N SER A 163 -6.73 -18.00 -3.92
CA SER A 163 -6.75 -18.21 -2.47
C SER A 163 -7.60 -17.15 -1.78
N ALA A 164 -8.28 -17.54 -0.73
CA ALA A 164 -9.05 -16.65 0.12
C ALA A 164 -8.46 -16.61 1.53
N GLY A 165 -8.77 -15.57 2.25
CA GLY A 165 -8.42 -15.42 3.64
C GLY A 165 -9.25 -14.30 4.25
N ARG A 166 -9.59 -14.43 5.52
CA ARG A 166 -10.53 -13.57 6.23
C ARG A 166 -10.26 -12.06 6.03
N VAL A 167 -9.10 -11.58 6.45
CA VAL A 167 -8.76 -10.15 6.38
C VAL A 167 -8.51 -9.68 4.94
N GLN A 168 -7.80 -10.47 4.14
CA GLN A 168 -7.43 -10.10 2.79
C GLN A 168 -8.62 -10.03 1.83
N SER A 169 -9.61 -10.95 1.96
CA SER A 169 -10.79 -10.93 1.10
C SER A 169 -11.66 -9.70 1.39
N VAL A 170 -11.76 -9.32 2.64
CA VAL A 170 -12.46 -8.10 3.08
C VAL A 170 -11.71 -6.83 2.61
N ALA A 171 -10.39 -6.83 2.61
CA ALA A 171 -9.60 -5.72 2.04
C ALA A 171 -9.82 -5.57 0.53
N VAL A 172 -9.92 -6.69 -0.21
CA VAL A 172 -10.31 -6.67 -1.64
C VAL A 172 -11.72 -6.12 -1.82
N ARG A 173 -12.67 -6.52 -0.97
CA ARG A 173 -14.05 -6.02 -0.99
C ARG A 173 -14.10 -4.49 -0.88
N LEU A 174 -13.38 -3.87 0.04
CA LEU A 174 -13.30 -2.41 0.19
C LEU A 174 -12.87 -1.72 -1.12
N ILE A 175 -11.90 -2.30 -1.81
CA ILE A 175 -11.36 -1.74 -3.05
C ILE A 175 -12.36 -1.93 -4.20
N VAL A 176 -13.01 -3.09 -4.30
CA VAL A 176 -14.04 -3.38 -5.31
C VAL A 176 -15.27 -2.47 -5.11
N GLU A 177 -15.76 -2.34 -3.89
CA GLU A 177 -16.91 -1.45 -3.59
C GLU A 177 -16.58 0.00 -3.95
N ARG A 178 -15.37 0.48 -3.63
CA ARG A 178 -14.91 1.83 -3.99
C ARG A 178 -14.86 2.01 -5.51
N GLU A 179 -14.38 1.05 -6.26
CA GLU A 179 -14.35 1.13 -7.71
C GLU A 179 -15.77 1.21 -8.31
N ARG A 180 -16.72 0.44 -7.75
CA ARG A 180 -18.12 0.49 -8.14
C ARG A 180 -18.80 1.80 -7.78
N GLU A 181 -18.49 2.37 -6.60
CA GLU A 181 -18.95 3.73 -6.23
C GLU A 181 -18.46 4.76 -7.26
N ILE A 182 -17.21 4.68 -7.68
CA ILE A 182 -16.62 5.59 -8.67
C ILE A 182 -17.30 5.43 -10.03
N ASN A 183 -17.52 4.20 -10.46
CA ASN A 183 -18.14 3.91 -11.76
C ASN A 183 -19.64 4.30 -11.81
N ALA A 184 -20.33 4.23 -10.68
CA ALA A 184 -21.73 4.66 -10.56
C ALA A 184 -21.90 6.16 -10.32
N PHE A 185 -20.80 6.87 -10.05
CA PHE A 185 -20.86 8.29 -9.68
C PHE A 185 -21.24 9.16 -10.87
N THR A 186 -22.27 9.97 -10.68
CA THR A 186 -22.68 10.99 -11.64
C THR A 186 -22.26 12.36 -11.13
N SER A 187 -21.43 13.06 -11.92
CA SER A 187 -20.94 14.38 -11.56
C SER A 187 -22.02 15.44 -11.67
N GLU A 188 -22.22 16.19 -10.60
CA GLU A 188 -23.11 17.36 -10.56
C GLU A 188 -22.33 18.64 -10.86
N VAL A 189 -22.97 19.51 -11.63
CA VAL A 189 -22.44 20.83 -12.00
C VAL A 189 -22.89 21.88 -10.99
N SER A 190 -21.99 22.77 -10.60
CA SER A 190 -22.29 23.97 -9.83
C SER A 190 -21.38 25.13 -10.23
N TYR A 191 -21.77 26.35 -9.91
CA TYR A 191 -20.99 27.55 -10.17
C TYR A 191 -20.59 28.19 -8.84
N LYS A 192 -19.26 28.20 -8.56
CA LYS A 192 -18.66 28.90 -7.41
C LYS A 192 -18.37 30.35 -7.85
N VAL A 193 -18.84 31.32 -7.08
CA VAL A 193 -18.58 32.73 -7.39
C VAL A 193 -17.50 33.25 -6.48
N VAL A 194 -16.48 33.86 -7.10
CA VAL A 194 -15.34 34.48 -6.43
C VAL A 194 -15.23 35.93 -6.91
N ALA A 195 -15.03 36.82 -5.98
CA ALA A 195 -14.83 38.24 -6.25
C ALA A 195 -13.42 38.69 -5.85
N VAL A 196 -12.87 39.61 -6.61
CA VAL A 196 -11.62 40.30 -6.31
C VAL A 196 -11.96 41.78 -6.16
N PHE A 197 -11.70 42.28 -4.97
CA PHE A 197 -11.88 43.69 -4.61
C PHE A 197 -10.54 44.35 -4.34
N LYS A 198 -10.52 45.67 -4.38
CA LYS A 198 -9.47 46.54 -3.87
C LYS A 198 -10.02 47.45 -2.80
N ASP A 199 -9.27 47.66 -1.75
CA ASP A 199 -9.52 48.70 -0.77
C ASP A 199 -9.08 50.07 -1.29
N ALA A 200 -9.20 51.12 -0.45
CA ALA A 200 -8.80 52.47 -0.78
C ALA A 200 -7.29 52.62 -1.00
N GLU A 201 -6.49 51.76 -0.41
CA GLU A 201 -5.02 51.74 -0.52
C GLU A 201 -4.53 50.88 -1.70
N GLY A 202 -5.43 50.17 -2.37
CA GLY A 202 -5.14 49.30 -3.51
C GLY A 202 -4.78 47.86 -3.13
N ALA A 203 -4.95 47.45 -1.87
CA ALA A 203 -4.72 46.07 -1.46
C ALA A 203 -5.83 45.17 -1.98
N ILE A 204 -5.44 43.93 -2.39
CA ILE A 204 -6.34 42.97 -3.01
C ILE A 204 -7.03 42.11 -1.95
N ILE A 205 -8.37 42.11 -2.00
CA ILE A 205 -9.23 41.28 -1.16
C ILE A 205 -9.95 40.26 -2.04
N ARG A 206 -9.72 38.98 -1.79
CA ARG A 206 -10.42 37.89 -2.44
C ARG A 206 -11.55 37.39 -1.56
N ALA A 207 -12.76 37.33 -2.11
CA ALA A 207 -13.94 36.89 -1.39
C ALA A 207 -14.74 35.86 -2.17
N THR A 208 -15.39 34.96 -1.48
CA THR A 208 -16.22 33.91 -2.07
C THR A 208 -17.67 34.12 -1.66
N LEU A 209 -18.60 33.91 -2.58
CA LEU A 209 -20.03 33.92 -2.28
C LEU A 209 -20.40 32.71 -1.43
N GLY A 210 -21.20 32.90 -0.37
CA GLY A 210 -21.56 31.83 0.58
C GLY A 210 -22.39 30.70 -0.01
N ARG A 211 -22.95 30.86 -1.22
CA ARG A 211 -23.73 29.84 -1.95
C ARG A 211 -23.17 29.56 -3.33
N ARG A 212 -23.54 28.40 -3.88
CA ARG A 212 -23.25 28.03 -5.27
C ARG A 212 -24.53 28.05 -6.10
N PHE A 213 -24.43 28.35 -7.37
CA PHE A 213 -25.54 28.28 -8.31
C PHE A 213 -25.54 26.92 -9.01
N LYS A 214 -26.74 26.40 -9.33
CA LYS A 214 -26.88 25.11 -10.02
C LYS A 214 -26.78 25.24 -11.54
N THR A 215 -27.19 26.38 -12.08
CA THR A 215 -27.20 26.64 -13.52
C THR A 215 -26.34 27.84 -13.90
N LYS A 216 -25.92 27.85 -15.17
CA LYS A 216 -25.15 28.98 -15.73
C LYS A 216 -26.00 30.25 -15.77
N GLU A 217 -27.27 30.11 -16.03
CA GLU A 217 -28.23 31.21 -16.12
C GLU A 217 -28.41 31.90 -14.79
N GLU A 218 -28.55 31.16 -13.70
CA GLU A 218 -28.61 31.72 -12.35
C GLU A 218 -27.31 32.49 -11.99
N ALA A 219 -26.16 31.91 -12.30
CA ALA A 219 -24.86 32.55 -12.06
C ALA A 219 -24.72 33.84 -12.90
N ARG A 220 -25.16 33.81 -14.17
CA ARG A 220 -25.15 34.98 -15.05
C ARG A 220 -26.09 36.09 -14.55
N GLN A 221 -27.29 35.73 -14.09
CA GLN A 221 -28.24 36.67 -13.49
C GLN A 221 -27.65 37.33 -12.23
N PHE A 222 -27.01 36.56 -11.39
CA PHE A 222 -26.33 37.09 -10.20
C PHE A 222 -25.22 38.08 -10.59
N LEU A 223 -24.37 37.74 -11.56
CA LEU A 223 -23.33 38.63 -12.06
C LEU A 223 -23.97 39.92 -12.66
N GLY A 224 -25.13 39.79 -13.27
CA GLY A 224 -25.89 40.96 -13.75
C GLY A 224 -26.34 41.92 -12.65
N LYS A 225 -26.74 41.38 -11.48
CA LYS A 225 -27.05 42.18 -10.29
C LYS A 225 -25.81 42.91 -9.76
N CYS A 226 -24.64 42.24 -9.81
CA CYS A 226 -23.37 42.82 -9.34
C CYS A 226 -22.81 43.91 -10.29
N LYS A 227 -23.40 44.13 -11.47
CA LYS A 227 -22.88 45.04 -12.51
C LYS A 227 -22.80 46.48 -12.04
N ASP A 228 -23.84 46.96 -11.44
CA ASP A 228 -23.94 48.36 -10.95
C ASP A 228 -24.09 48.41 -9.42
N ALA A 229 -23.64 47.37 -8.72
CA ALA A 229 -23.68 47.25 -7.28
C ALA A 229 -22.49 47.97 -6.66
N ASP A 230 -22.73 48.59 -5.49
CA ASP A 230 -21.71 49.01 -4.57
C ASP A 230 -21.42 47.88 -3.58
N PHE A 231 -20.16 47.81 -3.17
CA PHE A 231 -19.67 46.80 -2.23
C PHE A 231 -19.07 47.48 -1.02
N ALA A 232 -19.53 47.08 0.16
CA ALA A 232 -19.02 47.65 1.40
C ALA A 232 -18.81 46.53 2.44
N ILE A 233 -17.84 46.71 3.29
CA ILE A 233 -17.59 45.83 4.42
C ILE A 233 -18.71 46.00 5.44
N LYS A 234 -19.57 44.98 5.57
CA LYS A 234 -20.71 44.95 6.48
C LYS A 234 -20.32 44.59 7.91
N ASP A 235 -19.44 43.62 8.04
CA ASP A 235 -18.99 43.08 9.32
C ASP A 235 -17.58 42.50 9.22
N ILE A 236 -16.84 42.58 10.31
CA ILE A 236 -15.52 41.97 10.45
C ILE A 236 -15.50 41.22 11.77
N THR A 237 -15.33 39.91 11.70
CA THR A 237 -15.21 39.05 12.88
C THR A 237 -13.83 38.42 12.91
N THR A 238 -13.07 38.69 13.95
CA THR A 238 -11.78 38.03 14.21
C THR A 238 -11.94 37.07 15.38
N ARG A 239 -11.53 35.82 15.17
CA ARG A 239 -11.61 34.76 16.20
C ARG A 239 -10.24 34.10 16.36
N PRO A 240 -9.79 33.88 17.61
CA PRO A 240 -8.63 33.06 17.86
C PRO A 240 -8.97 31.58 17.53
N VAL A 241 -8.06 30.94 16.83
CA VAL A 241 -8.14 29.52 16.49
C VAL A 241 -6.89 28.81 17.00
N LYS A 242 -7.07 27.77 17.78
CA LYS A 242 -5.95 26.92 18.22
C LYS A 242 -5.91 25.64 17.39
N LYS A 243 -4.73 25.30 16.89
CA LYS A 243 -4.44 24.01 16.27
C LYS A 243 -3.54 23.23 17.21
N SER A 244 -4.00 22.07 17.67
CA SER A 244 -3.23 21.19 18.55
C SER A 244 -2.47 20.14 17.72
N PRO A 245 -1.28 19.71 18.16
CA PRO A 245 -0.52 18.68 17.47
C PRO A 245 -1.21 17.33 17.59
N ALA A 246 -1.02 16.50 16.58
CA ALA A 246 -1.47 15.13 16.63
C ALA A 246 -0.61 14.27 17.57
N PRO A 247 -1.17 13.14 18.09
CA PRO A 247 -0.46 12.20 18.96
C PRO A 247 0.83 11.65 18.33
N PRO A 248 1.72 11.08 19.14
CA PRO A 248 2.84 10.28 18.63
C PRO A 248 2.36 9.15 17.73
N PHE A 249 3.24 8.57 16.93
CA PHE A 249 2.85 7.57 15.95
C PHE A 249 2.41 6.25 16.56
N THR A 250 1.31 5.73 16.04
CA THR A 250 1.00 4.30 16.01
C THR A 250 1.55 3.66 14.73
N THR A 251 1.50 2.35 14.60
CA THR A 251 1.85 1.65 13.36
C THR A 251 1.09 2.20 12.15
N SER A 252 -0.21 2.37 12.30
CA SER A 252 -1.10 2.86 11.23
C SER A 252 -0.75 4.28 10.82
N THR A 253 -0.63 5.20 11.77
CA THR A 253 -0.35 6.61 11.48
C THR A 253 1.07 6.81 10.94
N LEU A 254 2.05 6.01 11.38
CA LEU A 254 3.40 6.01 10.79
C LEU A 254 3.37 5.56 9.32
N GLN A 255 2.66 4.49 9.00
CA GLN A 255 2.51 4.00 7.63
C GLN A 255 1.86 5.05 6.72
N GLN A 256 0.84 5.74 7.22
CA GLN A 256 0.13 6.80 6.49
C GLN A 256 1.05 7.99 6.20
N GLU A 257 1.71 8.54 7.22
CA GLU A 257 2.56 9.71 7.06
C GLU A 257 3.84 9.41 6.27
N ALA A 258 4.44 8.24 6.43
CA ALA A 258 5.59 7.82 5.64
C ALA A 258 5.22 7.68 4.14
N ALA A 259 4.03 7.18 3.83
CA ALA A 259 3.55 7.10 2.46
C ALA A 259 3.34 8.50 1.85
N ARG A 260 2.72 9.43 2.59
CA ARG A 260 2.44 10.79 2.12
C ARG A 260 3.69 11.64 1.98
N LYS A 261 4.54 11.67 3.01
CA LYS A 261 5.69 12.58 3.08
C LYS A 261 6.96 12.04 2.44
N LEU A 262 7.16 10.72 2.53
CA LEU A 262 8.39 10.08 2.06
C LEU A 262 8.19 9.24 0.79
N GLY A 263 6.93 8.98 0.40
CA GLY A 263 6.58 8.12 -0.73
C GLY A 263 6.90 6.63 -0.50
N TYR A 264 7.00 6.19 0.77
CA TYR A 264 7.30 4.81 1.10
C TYR A 264 6.05 3.94 1.03
N THR A 265 6.20 2.71 0.57
CA THR A 265 5.13 1.72 0.69
C THR A 265 4.95 1.30 2.15
N VAL A 266 3.77 0.79 2.49
CA VAL A 266 3.49 0.28 3.84
C VAL A 266 4.49 -0.80 4.26
N ALA A 267 4.81 -1.73 3.36
CA ALA A 267 5.80 -2.78 3.60
C ALA A 267 7.22 -2.22 3.80
N GLN A 268 7.63 -1.23 3.00
CA GLN A 268 8.92 -0.57 3.14
C GLN A 268 9.04 0.17 4.47
N THR A 269 7.99 0.89 4.87
CA THR A 269 7.94 1.59 6.17
C THR A 269 8.17 0.62 7.32
N MET A 270 7.47 -0.53 7.32
CA MET A 270 7.62 -1.51 8.39
C MET A 270 9.00 -2.18 8.39
N MET A 271 9.57 -2.45 7.22
CA MET A 271 10.93 -2.99 7.12
C MET A 271 11.98 -2.02 7.69
N LEU A 272 11.86 -0.74 7.39
CA LEU A 272 12.77 0.29 7.91
C LEU A 272 12.57 0.51 9.41
N ALA A 273 11.32 0.57 9.89
CA ALA A 273 11.00 0.70 11.31
C ALA A 273 11.51 -0.49 12.12
N GLN A 274 11.43 -1.73 11.59
CA GLN A 274 12.01 -2.92 12.20
C GLN A 274 13.52 -2.77 12.38
N ARG A 275 14.24 -2.27 11.38
CA ARG A 275 15.69 -2.06 11.46
C ARG A 275 16.06 -0.99 12.50
N LEU A 276 15.30 0.12 12.52
CA LEU A 276 15.51 1.18 13.52
C LEU A 276 15.29 0.64 14.95
N TYR A 277 14.25 -0.15 15.17
CA TYR A 277 13.97 -0.79 16.45
C TYR A 277 15.09 -1.77 16.85
N GLU A 278 15.47 -2.69 15.96
CA GLU A 278 16.52 -3.68 16.23
C GLU A 278 17.90 -3.05 16.50
N SER A 279 18.13 -1.85 15.96
CA SER A 279 19.31 -1.03 16.24
C SER A 279 19.20 -0.21 17.53
N GLY A 280 18.06 -0.27 18.22
CA GLY A 280 17.84 0.45 19.48
C GLY A 280 17.59 1.95 19.31
N LEU A 281 17.13 2.38 18.11
CA LEU A 281 16.95 3.80 17.77
C LEU A 281 15.52 4.31 18.01
N ILE A 282 14.54 3.42 17.93
CA ILE A 282 13.12 3.70 18.20
C ILE A 282 12.52 2.64 19.12
N THR A 283 11.37 2.94 19.71
CA THR A 283 10.52 1.98 20.42
C THR A 283 9.91 0.96 19.48
N TYR A 284 9.27 -0.07 20.01
CA TYR A 284 8.65 -1.13 19.23
C TYR A 284 7.62 -0.58 18.23
N MET A 285 7.76 -0.96 16.97
CA MET A 285 7.03 -0.36 15.85
C MET A 285 5.65 -0.96 15.59
N ARG A 286 5.29 -2.07 16.24
CA ARG A 286 3.95 -2.67 16.10
C ARG A 286 3.12 -2.33 17.32
N THR A 287 2.54 -1.15 17.33
CA THR A 287 1.72 -0.64 18.43
C THR A 287 0.54 0.16 17.90
N ASP A 288 -0.57 0.08 18.57
CA ASP A 288 -1.75 0.93 18.42
C ASP A 288 -1.86 1.96 19.56
N SER A 289 -0.90 1.96 20.48
CA SER A 289 -0.82 2.90 21.58
C SER A 289 -0.26 4.25 21.16
N VAL A 290 -0.79 5.32 21.73
CA VAL A 290 -0.29 6.69 21.64
C VAL A 290 0.33 7.17 22.96
N ASN A 291 0.44 6.28 23.96
CA ASN A 291 0.98 6.60 25.28
C ASN A 291 2.50 6.83 25.20
N LEU A 292 2.99 7.71 26.05
CA LEU A 292 4.42 7.94 26.27
C LEU A 292 4.76 7.68 27.74
N SER A 293 5.91 7.05 27.99
CA SER A 293 6.42 6.89 29.35
C SER A 293 6.83 8.23 29.96
N GLU A 294 6.92 8.29 31.27
CA GLU A 294 7.39 9.51 31.98
C GLU A 294 8.78 9.94 31.53
N LEU A 295 9.66 8.98 31.25
CA LEU A 295 10.98 9.24 30.70
C LEU A 295 10.89 9.91 29.31
N ALA A 296 10.02 9.43 28.45
CA ALA A 296 9.80 10.01 27.13
C ALA A 296 9.22 11.43 27.21
N LEU A 297 8.28 11.66 28.12
CA LEU A 297 7.70 12.97 28.36
C LEU A 297 8.74 13.98 28.85
N SER A 298 9.54 13.59 29.89
CA SER A 298 10.58 14.46 30.46
C SER A 298 11.68 14.77 29.43
N THR A 299 12.18 13.78 28.71
CA THR A 299 13.26 13.97 27.72
C THR A 299 12.78 14.76 26.50
N SER A 300 11.51 14.61 26.09
CA SER A 300 10.92 15.43 25.04
C SER A 300 10.78 16.90 25.49
N ARG A 301 10.37 17.15 26.74
CA ARG A 301 10.31 18.48 27.32
C ARG A 301 11.68 19.14 27.33
N ASP A 302 12.70 18.43 27.80
CA ASP A 302 14.07 18.93 27.86
C ASP A 302 14.61 19.27 26.47
N ALA A 303 14.33 18.42 25.47
CA ALA A 303 14.68 18.69 24.08
C ALA A 303 14.00 19.95 23.54
N ILE A 304 12.69 20.13 23.76
CA ILE A 304 11.95 21.33 23.34
C ILE A 304 12.49 22.57 24.02
N LEU A 305 12.73 22.48 25.32
CA LEU A 305 13.27 23.59 26.12
C LEU A 305 14.63 24.04 25.57
N SER A 306 15.52 23.08 25.28
CA SER A 306 16.86 23.37 24.75
C SER A 306 16.83 23.94 23.33
N LEU A 307 15.97 23.45 22.45
CA LEU A 307 15.96 23.81 21.04
C LEU A 307 15.17 25.11 20.77
N MET A 308 14.10 25.37 21.53
CA MET A 308 13.11 26.40 21.18
C MET A 308 12.70 27.30 22.36
N GLY A 309 12.97 26.89 23.60
CA GLY A 309 12.62 27.60 24.79
C GLY A 309 11.26 27.24 25.39
N GLU A 310 11.01 27.82 26.59
CA GLU A 310 9.89 27.44 27.46
C GLU A 310 8.50 27.65 26.82
N ARG A 311 8.34 28.69 26.02
CA ARG A 311 7.06 29.02 25.35
C ARG A 311 6.54 27.88 24.46
N TYR A 312 7.44 27.07 23.93
CA TYR A 312 7.08 25.94 23.04
C TYR A 312 6.76 24.65 23.79
N VAL A 313 6.98 24.59 25.10
CA VAL A 313 6.76 23.39 25.90
C VAL A 313 5.29 23.26 26.29
N HIS A 314 4.67 22.14 25.98
CA HIS A 314 3.35 21.78 26.49
C HIS A 314 3.24 20.25 26.56
N THR A 315 3.68 19.68 27.66
CA THR A 315 3.65 18.24 27.88
C THR A 315 2.20 17.72 27.91
N ARG A 316 1.92 16.68 27.11
CA ARG A 316 0.60 16.05 26.99
C ARG A 316 0.73 14.55 27.15
N GLN A 317 -0.18 13.96 27.93
CA GLN A 317 -0.41 12.52 27.92
C GLN A 317 -1.63 12.24 27.04
N TYR A 318 -1.42 11.47 25.99
CA TYR A 318 -2.49 11.03 25.10
C TYR A 318 -3.06 9.70 25.60
N ALA A 319 -4.38 9.57 25.60
CA ALA A 319 -5.05 8.32 25.94
C ALA A 319 -5.46 7.57 24.65
N THR A 320 -5.20 6.29 24.62
CA THR A 320 -5.62 5.42 23.52
C THR A 320 -7.13 5.23 23.58
N LYS A 321 -7.86 5.54 22.51
CA LYS A 321 -9.31 5.45 22.44
C LYS A 321 -9.84 4.03 22.16
N THR A 322 -8.99 3.12 21.75
CA THR A 322 -9.36 1.77 21.34
C THR A 322 -9.47 0.87 22.57
N LYS A 323 -10.67 0.40 22.89
CA LYS A 323 -10.86 -0.68 23.87
C LYS A 323 -10.18 -1.94 23.34
N GLY A 324 -9.26 -2.55 24.09
CA GLY A 324 -8.46 -3.70 23.67
C GLY A 324 -7.11 -3.31 23.04
N ALA A 325 -6.75 -2.01 23.02
CA ALA A 325 -5.35 -1.62 22.82
C ALA A 325 -4.53 -2.25 23.95
N GLN A 326 -3.38 -2.83 23.59
CA GLN A 326 -2.44 -3.33 24.61
C GLN A 326 -1.90 -2.11 25.35
N GLU A 327 -2.55 -1.71 26.45
CA GLU A 327 -2.25 -0.50 27.23
C GLU A 327 -0.81 -0.45 27.77
N ALA A 328 -0.13 -1.59 27.79
CA ALA A 328 1.26 -1.72 28.19
C ALA A 328 2.26 -1.19 27.13
N HIS A 329 1.83 -0.94 25.90
CA HIS A 329 2.73 -0.50 24.83
C HIS A 329 2.85 1.02 24.77
N GLU A 330 4.06 1.51 24.48
CA GLU A 330 4.30 2.91 24.12
C GLU A 330 4.02 3.15 22.64
N ALA A 331 3.85 4.44 22.30
CA ALA A 331 3.86 4.92 20.94
C ALA A 331 5.24 4.71 20.27
N ILE A 332 5.28 4.79 18.94
CA ILE A 332 6.53 4.77 18.19
C ILE A 332 7.24 6.11 18.37
N ARG A 333 8.39 6.09 19.03
CA ARG A 333 9.21 7.26 19.32
C ARG A 333 10.71 6.95 19.26
N PRO A 334 11.58 7.95 19.15
CA PRO A 334 13.01 7.77 19.37
C PRO A 334 13.29 7.26 20.79
N THR A 335 14.29 6.41 20.95
CA THR A 335 14.76 5.97 22.27
C THR A 335 15.44 7.09 23.05
N TYR A 336 16.14 7.96 22.31
CA TYR A 336 16.83 9.14 22.87
C TYR A 336 16.41 10.40 22.09
N MET A 337 15.65 11.28 22.75
CA MET A 337 15.16 12.53 22.14
C MET A 337 16.29 13.53 21.84
N SER A 338 17.45 13.38 22.46
CA SER A 338 18.67 14.16 22.17
C SER A 338 19.25 13.90 20.78
N ASN A 339 18.90 12.79 20.14
CA ASN A 339 19.39 12.43 18.82
C ASN A 339 18.41 12.92 17.76
N GLU A 340 18.66 14.10 17.19
CA GLU A 340 17.82 14.69 16.15
C GLU A 340 17.93 13.92 14.82
N SER A 341 19.06 13.29 14.57
CA SER A 341 19.33 12.46 13.39
C SER A 341 20.19 11.26 13.77
N ILE A 342 20.32 10.31 12.86
CA ILE A 342 21.05 9.05 13.06
C ILE A 342 22.00 8.77 11.90
N GLU A 343 22.97 7.88 12.13
CA GLU A 343 23.74 7.25 11.06
C GLU A 343 22.95 6.09 10.46
N GLY A 344 22.92 6.00 9.13
CA GLY A 344 22.20 4.94 8.43
C GLY A 344 22.02 5.23 6.95
N THR A 345 21.21 4.44 6.28
CA THR A 345 20.81 4.72 4.90
C THR A 345 19.92 5.96 4.85
N SER A 346 19.93 6.68 3.73
CA SER A 346 19.07 7.85 3.54
C SER A 346 17.59 7.58 3.84
N GLN A 347 17.12 6.36 3.60
CA GLN A 347 15.75 5.96 3.89
C GLN A 347 15.51 5.79 5.39
N GLU A 348 16.43 5.19 6.12
CA GLU A 348 16.37 5.05 7.58
C GLU A 348 16.43 6.40 8.28
N VAL A 349 17.35 7.28 7.86
CA VAL A 349 17.47 8.65 8.38
C VAL A 349 16.18 9.43 8.22
N ARG A 350 15.59 9.43 7.02
CA ARG A 350 14.33 10.15 6.73
C ARG A 350 13.15 9.62 7.55
N LEU A 351 13.05 8.29 7.74
CA LEU A 351 11.99 7.71 8.57
C LEU A 351 12.18 8.05 10.04
N TYR A 352 13.43 7.98 10.54
CA TYR A 352 13.75 8.36 11.92
C TYR A 352 13.43 9.85 12.19
N GLU A 353 13.83 10.75 11.30
CA GLU A 353 13.52 12.18 11.41
C GLU A 353 12.01 12.44 11.43
N LEU A 354 11.23 11.70 10.63
CA LEU A 354 9.78 11.80 10.64
C LEU A 354 9.21 11.42 12.02
N ILE A 355 9.70 10.32 12.60
CA ILE A 355 9.30 9.84 13.94
C ILE A 355 9.71 10.86 15.01
N TRP A 356 10.95 11.36 14.96
CA TRP A 356 11.49 12.33 15.90
C TRP A 356 10.67 13.63 15.88
N LYS A 357 10.44 14.20 14.70
CA LYS A 357 9.65 15.43 14.53
C LYS A 357 8.22 15.28 15.04
N ARG A 358 7.57 14.14 14.77
CA ARG A 358 6.20 13.86 15.24
C ARG A 358 6.15 13.74 16.76
N THR A 359 7.10 13.03 17.36
CA THR A 359 7.19 12.89 18.82
C THR A 359 7.42 14.22 19.49
N LEU A 360 8.39 15.00 19.00
CA LEU A 360 8.66 16.34 19.52
C LEU A 360 7.43 17.24 19.41
N ALA A 361 6.83 17.34 18.22
CA ALA A 361 5.66 18.15 17.95
C ALA A 361 4.46 17.80 18.86
N SER A 362 4.27 16.51 19.18
CA SER A 362 3.19 16.07 20.06
C SER A 362 3.28 16.66 21.47
N GLN A 363 4.48 17.04 21.91
CA GLN A 363 4.77 17.60 23.24
C GLN A 363 4.99 19.13 23.21
N MET A 364 4.74 19.77 22.04
CA MET A 364 4.87 21.20 21.87
C MET A 364 3.54 21.94 22.10
N ALA A 365 3.64 23.23 22.35
CA ALA A 365 2.49 24.13 22.48
C ALA A 365 1.64 24.17 21.20
N ASP A 366 0.35 24.42 21.36
CA ASP A 366 -0.58 24.65 20.25
C ASP A 366 -0.10 25.79 19.36
N ALA A 367 -0.42 25.71 18.09
CA ALA A 367 -0.32 26.88 17.22
C ALA A 367 -1.54 27.77 17.43
N GLU A 368 -1.28 29.08 17.59
CA GLU A 368 -2.31 30.09 17.76
C GLU A 368 -2.43 30.90 16.47
N LEU A 369 -3.62 30.93 15.92
CA LEU A 369 -3.95 31.65 14.70
C LEU A 369 -5.08 32.62 14.96
N GLU A 370 -5.10 33.70 14.24
CA GLU A 370 -6.25 34.59 14.14
C GLU A 370 -6.93 34.38 12.79
N LYS A 371 -8.20 33.95 12.83
CA LYS A 371 -9.04 33.85 11.65
C LYS A 371 -9.94 35.04 11.56
N THR A 372 -9.70 35.88 10.56
CA THR A 372 -10.54 37.03 10.25
C THR A 372 -11.48 36.71 9.11
N THR A 373 -12.75 36.97 9.30
CA THR A 373 -13.79 36.83 8.28
C THR A 373 -14.42 38.23 8.10
N ALA A 374 -14.29 38.78 6.90
CA ALA A 374 -14.96 39.97 6.48
C ALA A 374 -16.17 39.67 5.62
N THR A 375 -17.33 40.15 6.01
CA THR A 375 -18.57 40.01 5.24
C THR A 375 -18.77 41.26 4.41
N ILE A 376 -18.91 41.10 3.11
CA ILE A 376 -19.04 42.20 2.13
C ILE A 376 -20.45 42.18 1.58
N SER A 377 -21.18 43.26 1.80
CA SER A 377 -22.54 43.46 1.28
C SER A 377 -22.54 43.84 -0.19
N ILE A 378 -23.65 43.52 -0.86
CA ILE A 378 -23.93 43.86 -2.27
C ILE A 378 -25.17 44.76 -2.27
N SER A 379 -25.06 45.97 -2.73
CA SER A 379 -26.17 46.96 -2.64
C SER A 379 -27.43 46.58 -3.40
N THR A 380 -27.35 45.62 -4.35
CA THR A 380 -28.43 45.24 -5.27
C THR A 380 -29.12 43.91 -4.91
N CYS A 381 -28.64 43.20 -3.88
CA CYS A 381 -29.25 41.93 -3.44
C CYS A 381 -28.81 41.60 -2.00
N ASP A 382 -29.50 40.63 -1.37
CA ASP A 382 -29.25 40.19 0.00
C ASP A 382 -28.07 39.18 0.11
N ASP A 383 -27.49 38.78 -1.01
CA ASP A 383 -26.33 37.88 -1.02
C ASP A 383 -25.08 38.65 -0.50
N GLU A 384 -24.16 37.91 0.11
CA GLU A 384 -22.94 38.50 0.72
C GLU A 384 -21.71 37.70 0.27
N PHE A 385 -20.61 38.38 0.04
CA PHE A 385 -19.31 37.77 -0.12
C PHE A 385 -18.62 37.64 1.22
N GLN A 386 -17.82 36.58 1.39
CA GLN A 386 -16.98 36.39 2.56
C GLN A 386 -15.52 36.33 2.14
N ALA A 387 -14.71 37.19 2.70
CA ALA A 387 -13.26 37.14 2.64
C ALA A 387 -12.73 36.52 3.94
N VAL A 388 -11.93 35.48 3.84
CA VAL A 388 -11.38 34.76 4.98
C VAL A 388 -9.86 34.81 4.90
N GLY A 389 -9.22 35.21 6.00
CA GLY A 389 -7.77 35.17 6.14
C GLY A 389 -7.38 34.52 7.46
N GLU A 390 -6.26 33.82 7.47
CA GLU A 390 -5.65 33.30 8.71
C GLU A 390 -4.25 33.88 8.87
N VAL A 391 -3.94 34.34 10.06
CA VAL A 391 -2.61 34.82 10.43
C VAL A 391 -2.10 33.96 11.57
N VAL A 392 -0.88 33.44 11.44
CA VAL A 392 -0.22 32.70 12.53
C VAL A 392 0.35 33.68 13.52
N VAL A 393 -0.21 33.75 14.73
CA VAL A 393 0.23 34.58 15.84
C VAL A 393 1.38 33.91 16.59
N PHE A 394 1.24 32.60 16.78
CA PHE A 394 2.28 31.77 17.36
C PHE A 394 2.30 30.41 16.65
N ASP A 395 3.45 30.04 16.10
CA ASP A 395 3.59 28.84 15.28
C ASP A 395 3.52 27.54 16.08
N GLY A 396 3.86 27.55 17.36
CA GLY A 396 3.81 26.36 18.22
C GLY A 396 4.46 25.14 17.56
N PHE A 397 3.76 24.01 17.57
CA PHE A 397 4.24 22.77 16.96
C PHE A 397 4.41 22.83 15.42
N LEU A 398 3.74 23.75 14.74
CA LEU A 398 3.85 23.92 13.28
C LEU A 398 5.27 24.30 12.84
N LYS A 399 6.11 24.82 13.76
CA LYS A 399 7.51 25.10 13.51
C LYS A 399 8.31 23.84 13.15
N VAL A 400 7.93 22.69 13.69
CA VAL A 400 8.62 21.40 13.50
C VAL A 400 7.87 20.47 12.57
N TYR A 401 6.53 20.44 12.66
CA TYR A 401 5.73 19.44 12.03
C TYR A 401 4.42 19.98 11.48
N LYS A 402 4.15 19.69 10.19
CA LYS A 402 2.85 19.90 9.56
C LYS A 402 2.32 18.53 9.13
N GLU A 403 1.07 18.22 9.46
CA GLU A 403 0.41 17.01 8.98
C GLU A 403 0.16 17.09 7.47
N SER A 404 0.10 15.92 6.83
CA SER A 404 -0.32 15.78 5.44
C SER A 404 -1.64 15.04 5.35
N PHE A 405 -2.48 15.41 4.39
CA PHE A 405 -3.79 14.82 4.16
C PHE A 405 -3.84 14.14 2.80
N ASP A 406 -4.72 13.13 2.64
CA ASP A 406 -4.86 12.37 1.40
C ASP A 406 -5.59 13.14 0.29
N GLU A 407 -6.38 14.14 0.67
CA GLU A 407 -7.10 15.00 -0.26
C GLU A 407 -6.33 16.32 -0.38
N GLU A 408 -6.04 16.74 -1.62
CA GLU A 408 -5.78 18.13 -1.92
C GLU A 408 -7.10 18.89 -1.68
N THR A 409 -7.40 19.16 -0.42
CA THR A 409 -8.34 20.24 -0.10
C THR A 409 -7.79 21.46 -0.82
N GLU A 410 -8.61 22.11 -1.65
CA GLU A 410 -8.30 23.45 -2.18
C GLU A 410 -7.90 24.28 -0.96
N GLN A 411 -6.59 24.26 -0.61
CA GLN A 411 -6.05 25.24 0.32
C GLN A 411 -6.19 26.54 -0.44
N GLU A 412 -7.29 27.24 -0.16
CA GLU A 412 -7.34 28.65 -0.46
C GLU A 412 -6.09 29.23 0.20
N ASP A 413 -5.21 29.83 -0.60
CA ASP A 413 -4.05 30.56 -0.11
C ASP A 413 -4.58 31.59 0.90
N SER A 414 -4.64 31.18 2.17
CA SER A 414 -5.08 32.02 3.26
C SER A 414 -3.91 32.93 3.65
N THR A 415 -3.60 33.84 2.75
CA THR A 415 -2.79 35.03 3.10
C THR A 415 -3.63 35.92 4.03
N GLY A 416 -3.00 36.48 5.02
CA GLY A 416 -3.70 37.44 5.91
C GLY A 416 -4.46 38.50 5.12
N LEU A 417 -5.64 38.87 5.60
CA LEU A 417 -6.39 39.97 5.00
C LEU A 417 -5.70 41.31 5.31
N PRO A 418 -5.76 42.29 4.41
CA PRO A 418 -5.31 43.65 4.72
C PRO A 418 -6.12 44.22 5.89
N LYS A 419 -5.64 45.32 6.46
CA LYS A 419 -6.39 46.05 7.48
C LYS A 419 -7.65 46.64 6.85
N MET A 420 -8.81 46.38 7.43
CA MET A 420 -10.11 46.75 6.89
C MET A 420 -10.96 47.35 7.99
N GLU A 421 -11.91 48.26 7.64
CA GLU A 421 -12.85 48.85 8.58
C GLU A 421 -14.31 48.61 8.16
N VAL A 422 -15.21 48.41 9.12
CA VAL A 422 -16.64 48.27 8.85
C VAL A 422 -17.19 49.55 8.22
N GLY A 423 -17.93 49.43 7.14
CA GLY A 423 -18.44 50.54 6.35
C GLY A 423 -17.51 51.01 5.23
N GLU A 424 -16.32 50.41 5.11
CA GLU A 424 -15.40 50.73 4.03
C GLU A 424 -15.94 50.24 2.68
N ASN A 425 -15.92 51.15 1.68
CA ASN A 425 -16.32 50.81 0.31
C ASN A 425 -15.17 50.15 -0.45
N LEU A 426 -15.48 49.05 -1.11
CA LEU A 426 -14.52 48.27 -1.88
C LEU A 426 -14.73 48.50 -3.38
N GLN A 427 -13.63 48.70 -4.09
CA GLN A 427 -13.65 48.76 -5.55
C GLN A 427 -13.63 47.34 -6.12
N ARG A 428 -14.63 47.04 -6.91
CA ARG A 428 -14.69 45.75 -7.64
C ARG A 428 -13.68 45.75 -8.79
N GLU A 429 -12.73 44.82 -8.75
CA GLU A 429 -11.84 44.53 -9.87
C GLU A 429 -12.48 43.51 -10.83
N GLU A 430 -12.95 42.38 -10.28
CA GLU A 430 -13.51 41.28 -11.05
C GLU A 430 -14.43 40.43 -10.18
N ILE A 431 -15.55 39.93 -10.74
CA ILE A 431 -16.33 38.84 -10.16
C ILE A 431 -16.42 37.71 -11.17
N SER A 432 -16.03 36.51 -10.76
CA SER A 432 -15.99 35.34 -11.62
C SER A 432 -16.91 34.24 -11.09
N ALA A 433 -17.78 33.70 -11.96
CA ALA A 433 -18.53 32.49 -11.67
C ALA A 433 -17.87 31.31 -12.41
N VAL A 434 -17.25 30.42 -11.66
CA VAL A 434 -16.46 29.29 -12.17
C VAL A 434 -17.30 28.03 -12.08
N GLN A 435 -17.48 27.35 -13.22
CA GLN A 435 -18.12 26.05 -13.25
C GLN A 435 -17.25 25.05 -12.48
N ARG A 436 -17.85 24.32 -11.54
CA ARG A 436 -17.23 23.27 -10.75
C ARG A 436 -18.05 22.00 -10.86
N PHE A 437 -17.36 20.89 -10.76
CA PHE A 437 -17.95 19.56 -10.84
C PHE A 437 -17.72 18.84 -9.53
N SER A 438 -18.75 18.16 -9.03
CA SER A 438 -18.56 17.24 -7.93
C SER A 438 -17.59 16.12 -8.36
N GLN A 439 -16.78 15.64 -7.42
CA GLN A 439 -15.77 14.61 -7.70
C GLN A 439 -16.22 13.27 -7.12
N ALA A 440 -15.95 12.19 -7.85
CA ALA A 440 -16.11 10.84 -7.32
C ALA A 440 -15.21 10.65 -6.09
N PRO A 441 -15.58 9.75 -5.17
CA PRO A 441 -14.69 9.41 -4.06
C PRO A 441 -13.35 8.89 -4.60
N ALA A 442 -12.25 9.29 -3.97
CA ALA A 442 -10.92 8.90 -4.42
C ALA A 442 -10.68 7.39 -4.22
N ARG A 443 -9.96 6.75 -5.15
CA ARG A 443 -9.46 5.40 -4.95
C ARG A 443 -8.53 5.33 -3.77
N TYR A 444 -8.47 4.16 -3.12
CA TYR A 444 -7.54 3.96 -2.02
C TYR A 444 -6.08 3.99 -2.50
N THR A 445 -5.24 4.64 -1.71
CA THR A 445 -3.80 4.37 -1.65
C THR A 445 -3.54 3.28 -0.61
N GLU A 446 -2.32 2.75 -0.52
CA GLU A 446 -1.96 1.85 0.58
C GLU A 446 -2.23 2.51 1.95
N ALA A 447 -1.89 3.80 2.08
CA ALA A 447 -2.08 4.58 3.30
C ALA A 447 -3.56 4.74 3.69
N SER A 448 -4.41 5.17 2.74
CA SER A 448 -5.84 5.35 3.02
C SER A 448 -6.57 4.03 3.22
N LEU A 449 -6.08 2.93 2.64
CA LEU A 449 -6.61 1.59 2.93
C LEU A 449 -6.25 1.14 4.35
N VAL A 450 -5.01 1.38 4.83
CA VAL A 450 -4.63 1.12 6.24
C VAL A 450 -5.55 1.88 7.18
N ARG A 451 -5.73 3.18 6.93
CA ARG A 451 -6.65 4.02 7.72
C ARG A 451 -8.06 3.43 7.75
N LYS A 452 -8.58 3.02 6.59
CA LYS A 452 -9.94 2.45 6.49
C LYS A 452 -10.08 1.12 7.23
N LEU A 453 -9.08 0.26 7.16
CA LEU A 453 -9.03 -1.00 7.91
C LEU A 453 -9.02 -0.75 9.42
N GLU A 454 -8.21 0.22 9.88
CA GLU A 454 -8.15 0.63 11.29
C GLU A 454 -9.50 1.19 11.78
N GLU A 455 -10.12 2.12 11.02
CA GLU A 455 -11.45 2.68 11.32
C GLU A 455 -12.53 1.61 11.49
N LEU A 456 -12.45 0.54 10.69
CA LEU A 456 -13.38 -0.59 10.75
C LEU A 456 -12.99 -1.65 11.78
N GLY A 457 -11.86 -1.51 12.47
CA GLY A 457 -11.35 -2.52 13.42
C GLY A 457 -10.85 -3.82 12.75
N ILE A 458 -10.56 -3.78 11.45
CA ILE A 458 -10.14 -4.92 10.63
C ILE A 458 -8.62 -5.02 10.61
N GLY A 459 -8.10 -6.11 11.13
CA GLY A 459 -6.65 -6.31 11.26
C GLY A 459 -6.07 -5.67 12.52
N ARG A 460 -4.75 -5.73 12.63
CA ARG A 460 -3.94 -5.22 13.75
C ARG A 460 -2.59 -4.71 13.21
N PRO A 461 -1.78 -4.02 14.00
CA PRO A 461 -0.47 -3.52 13.59
C PRO A 461 0.40 -4.55 12.85
N SER A 462 0.34 -5.82 13.24
CA SER A 462 1.09 -6.91 12.61
C SER A 462 0.54 -7.35 11.24
N THR A 463 -0.72 -7.03 10.89
CA THR A 463 -1.39 -7.58 9.70
C THR A 463 -1.64 -6.59 8.58
N TYR A 464 -1.59 -5.28 8.79
CA TYR A 464 -1.85 -4.28 7.74
C TYR A 464 -0.91 -4.44 6.53
N ALA A 465 0.39 -4.38 6.76
CA ALA A 465 1.37 -4.49 5.70
C ALA A 465 1.34 -5.85 4.97
N PRO A 466 1.29 -7.01 5.67
CA PRO A 466 1.13 -8.31 5.03
C PRO A 466 -0.14 -8.43 4.19
N THR A 467 -1.28 -7.90 4.66
CA THR A 467 -2.55 -7.95 3.92
C THR A 467 -2.43 -7.20 2.60
N ILE A 468 -1.96 -5.94 2.63
CA ILE A 468 -1.81 -5.11 1.43
C ILE A 468 -0.82 -5.71 0.44
N SER A 469 0.29 -6.27 0.91
CA SER A 469 1.24 -6.96 0.06
C SER A 469 0.65 -8.22 -0.56
N THR A 470 -0.11 -9.00 0.20
CA THR A 470 -0.70 -10.27 -0.24
C THR A 470 -1.75 -10.08 -1.33
N ILE A 471 -2.66 -9.12 -1.19
CA ILE A 471 -3.71 -8.88 -2.22
C ILE A 471 -3.12 -8.44 -3.56
N GLN A 472 -2.00 -7.71 -3.54
CA GLN A 472 -1.25 -7.32 -4.73
C GLN A 472 -0.47 -8.51 -5.33
N GLN A 473 0.26 -9.28 -4.51
CA GLN A 473 1.02 -10.46 -4.96
C GLN A 473 0.12 -11.54 -5.56
N ARG A 474 -1.11 -11.69 -5.07
CA ARG A 474 -2.11 -12.61 -5.60
C ARG A 474 -2.82 -12.11 -6.85
N GLY A 475 -2.55 -10.87 -7.25
CA GLY A 475 -3.15 -10.26 -8.43
C GLY A 475 -4.64 -9.99 -8.30
N TYR A 476 -5.16 -9.78 -7.09
CA TYR A 476 -6.53 -9.32 -6.86
C TYR A 476 -6.66 -7.82 -6.97
N VAL A 477 -5.58 -7.13 -6.69
CA VAL A 477 -5.44 -5.69 -6.74
C VAL A 477 -4.11 -5.36 -7.39
N GLU A 478 -4.08 -4.33 -8.21
CA GLU A 478 -2.85 -3.78 -8.77
C GLU A 478 -2.70 -2.31 -8.38
N LYS A 479 -1.44 -1.85 -8.37
CA LYS A 479 -1.12 -0.44 -8.15
C LYS A 479 -1.03 0.24 -9.50
N GLY A 480 -1.92 1.19 -9.74
CA GLY A 480 -2.04 1.88 -11.02
C GLY A 480 -1.95 3.40 -10.90
N ASN A 481 -1.71 4.01 -12.04
CA ASN A 481 -1.84 5.45 -12.25
C ASN A 481 -2.91 5.66 -13.32
N LYS A 482 -3.75 6.67 -13.14
CA LYS A 482 -4.71 7.10 -14.16
C LYS A 482 -4.29 8.47 -14.65
N GLU A 483 -4.17 8.58 -15.95
CA GLU A 483 -3.95 9.89 -16.58
C GLU A 483 -5.23 10.71 -16.48
N GLY A 484 -5.07 12.00 -16.22
CA GLY A 484 -6.21 12.91 -16.20
C GLY A 484 -6.76 13.11 -17.61
N VAL A 485 -8.05 13.33 -17.68
CA VAL A 485 -8.76 13.67 -18.93
C VAL A 485 -8.93 15.19 -18.99
N LYS A 486 -8.71 15.78 -20.16
CA LYS A 486 -9.02 17.19 -20.39
C LYS A 486 -10.51 17.39 -20.28
N ARG A 487 -10.93 18.29 -19.41
CA ARG A 487 -12.31 18.68 -19.21
C ARG A 487 -12.44 20.18 -19.40
N GLU A 488 -13.41 20.58 -20.22
CA GLU A 488 -13.76 21.97 -20.40
C GLU A 488 -14.70 22.43 -19.28
N TYR A 489 -14.52 23.67 -18.84
CA TYR A 489 -15.39 24.33 -17.89
C TYR A 489 -15.66 25.77 -18.28
N SER A 490 -16.87 26.23 -17.99
CA SER A 490 -17.33 27.59 -18.27
C SER A 490 -16.88 28.54 -17.16
N LEU A 491 -16.35 29.67 -17.56
CA LEU A 491 -15.99 30.78 -16.70
C LEU A 491 -16.72 32.05 -17.15
N LEU A 492 -17.67 32.48 -16.34
CA LEU A 492 -18.32 33.77 -16.51
C LEU A 492 -17.56 34.82 -15.71
N ARG A 493 -17.16 35.91 -16.36
CA ARG A 493 -16.32 36.93 -15.75
C ARG A 493 -16.95 38.30 -15.95
N LEU A 494 -17.29 38.97 -14.85
CA LEU A 494 -17.73 40.36 -14.83
C LEU A 494 -16.51 41.25 -14.57
N LYS A 495 -16.09 42.01 -15.60
CA LYS A 495 -15.06 43.04 -15.52
C LYS A 495 -15.59 44.35 -16.13
N GLY A 496 -15.48 45.46 -15.41
CA GLY A 496 -16.19 46.68 -15.80
C GLY A 496 -17.72 46.46 -15.82
N LYS A 497 -18.37 46.70 -16.95
CA LYS A 497 -19.81 46.53 -17.10
C LYS A 497 -20.23 45.31 -17.94
N ASP A 498 -19.27 44.48 -18.37
CA ASP A 498 -19.53 43.38 -19.27
C ASP A 498 -19.33 42.03 -18.58
N VAL A 499 -20.28 41.12 -18.77
CA VAL A 499 -20.17 39.71 -18.40
C VAL A 499 -19.70 38.91 -19.62
N LYS A 500 -18.44 38.50 -19.62
CA LYS A 500 -17.87 37.68 -20.68
C LYS A 500 -17.81 36.22 -20.25
N GLU A 501 -18.17 35.34 -21.16
CA GLU A 501 -18.03 33.91 -21.00
C GLU A 501 -16.79 33.44 -21.75
N THR A 502 -15.99 32.61 -21.10
CA THR A 502 -14.84 31.91 -21.68
C THR A 502 -14.89 30.46 -21.28
N VAL A 503 -14.51 29.59 -22.20
CA VAL A 503 -14.32 28.17 -21.91
C VAL A 503 -12.83 27.95 -21.61
N GLN A 504 -12.55 27.33 -20.48
CA GLN A 504 -11.21 26.95 -20.07
C GLN A 504 -11.12 25.44 -19.94
N THR A 505 -9.90 24.92 -19.90
CA THR A 505 -9.64 23.49 -19.81
C THR A 505 -8.85 23.17 -18.55
N GLU A 506 -9.27 22.15 -17.83
CA GLU A 506 -8.53 21.59 -16.70
C GLU A 506 -8.22 20.11 -16.92
N MET A 507 -7.22 19.59 -16.23
CA MET A 507 -6.95 18.15 -16.18
C MET A 507 -7.73 17.56 -15.01
N SER A 508 -8.68 16.68 -15.28
CA SER A 508 -9.56 16.07 -14.25
C SER A 508 -9.27 14.57 -14.10
N GLY A 509 -9.36 14.06 -12.88
CA GLY A 509 -9.30 12.62 -12.61
C GLY A 509 -7.91 11.98 -12.75
N SER A 510 -6.83 12.78 -12.69
CA SER A 510 -5.47 12.24 -12.59
C SER A 510 -5.27 11.60 -11.22
N GLU A 511 -4.80 10.36 -11.21
CA GLU A 511 -4.52 9.61 -9.98
C GLU A 511 -3.17 8.92 -10.06
N LYS A 512 -2.43 8.92 -8.94
CA LYS A 512 -1.11 8.28 -8.83
C LYS A 512 -1.11 7.24 -7.73
N SER A 513 -0.48 6.09 -8.00
CA SER A 513 -0.23 5.03 -7.01
C SER A 513 -1.50 4.53 -6.30
N LYS A 514 -2.64 4.47 -6.99
CA LYS A 514 -3.91 4.00 -6.45
C LYS A 514 -4.06 2.48 -6.56
N LEU A 515 -4.79 1.91 -5.63
CA LEU A 515 -5.15 0.50 -5.62
C LEU A 515 -6.40 0.29 -6.47
N ILE A 516 -6.27 -0.51 -7.51
CA ILE A 516 -7.31 -0.79 -8.51
C ILE A 516 -7.61 -2.29 -8.45
N PRO A 517 -8.88 -2.72 -8.34
CA PRO A 517 -9.21 -4.13 -8.38
C PRO A 517 -8.98 -4.69 -9.79
N THR A 518 -8.50 -5.92 -9.87
CA THR A 518 -8.45 -6.65 -11.13
C THR A 518 -9.78 -7.37 -11.39
N ASP A 519 -10.05 -7.76 -12.65
CA ASP A 519 -11.22 -8.58 -12.95
C ASP A 519 -11.29 -9.86 -12.12
N VAL A 520 -10.14 -10.48 -11.88
CA VAL A 520 -10.05 -11.65 -11.00
C VAL A 520 -10.43 -11.32 -9.57
N GLY A 521 -9.98 -10.16 -9.08
CA GLY A 521 -10.35 -9.65 -7.76
C GLY A 521 -11.86 -9.42 -7.63
N CYS A 522 -12.49 -8.80 -8.64
CA CYS A 522 -13.95 -8.58 -8.69
C CYS A 522 -14.71 -9.91 -8.67
N VAL A 523 -14.35 -10.85 -9.54
CA VAL A 523 -15.03 -12.16 -9.62
C VAL A 523 -14.90 -12.96 -8.33
N VAL A 524 -13.72 -12.96 -7.70
CA VAL A 524 -13.52 -13.64 -6.41
C VAL A 524 -14.31 -12.96 -5.31
N ASN A 525 -14.35 -11.62 -5.29
CA ASN A 525 -15.15 -10.86 -4.34
C ASN A 525 -16.63 -11.22 -4.44
N ASP A 526 -17.19 -11.19 -5.65
CA ASP A 526 -18.62 -11.46 -5.88
C ASP A 526 -18.99 -12.88 -5.52
N PHE A 527 -18.15 -13.84 -5.89
CA PHE A 527 -18.32 -15.22 -5.48
C PHE A 527 -18.36 -15.38 -3.96
N LEU A 528 -17.39 -14.77 -3.26
CA LEU A 528 -17.34 -14.86 -1.80
C LEU A 528 -18.50 -14.11 -1.14
N MET A 529 -18.92 -12.98 -1.67
CA MET A 529 -20.11 -12.24 -1.20
C MET A 529 -21.39 -13.06 -1.36
N GLN A 530 -21.52 -13.80 -2.45
CA GLN A 530 -22.70 -14.61 -2.73
C GLN A 530 -22.77 -15.87 -1.85
N TYR A 531 -21.66 -16.59 -1.68
CA TYR A 531 -21.65 -17.90 -1.03
C TYR A 531 -21.14 -17.89 0.42
N PHE A 532 -20.36 -16.88 0.79
CA PHE A 532 -19.76 -16.74 2.12
C PHE A 532 -19.92 -15.31 2.68
N PRO A 533 -21.17 -14.77 2.70
CA PRO A 533 -21.40 -13.36 3.07
C PRO A 533 -20.90 -13.03 4.48
N LYS A 534 -20.96 -13.98 5.43
CA LYS A 534 -20.48 -13.80 6.80
C LYS A 534 -18.96 -13.58 6.86
N ILE A 535 -18.18 -14.33 6.06
CA ILE A 535 -16.72 -14.15 5.99
C ILE A 535 -16.34 -12.79 5.37
N MET A 536 -17.20 -12.29 4.48
CA MET A 536 -17.00 -11.00 3.80
C MET A 536 -17.53 -9.81 4.62
N ASP A 537 -18.24 -10.06 5.72
CA ASP A 537 -18.79 -9.01 6.58
C ASP A 537 -17.70 -8.28 7.37
N TYR A 538 -17.75 -6.95 7.36
CA TYR A 538 -16.78 -6.10 8.06
C TYR A 538 -16.86 -6.27 9.57
N ASN A 539 -18.10 -6.31 10.11
CA ASN A 539 -18.33 -6.44 11.54
C ASN A 539 -17.90 -7.82 12.05
N PHE A 540 -18.12 -8.87 11.25
CA PHE A 540 -17.65 -10.21 11.59
C PHE A 540 -16.13 -10.24 11.75
N THR A 541 -15.40 -9.67 10.80
CA THR A 541 -13.93 -9.64 10.86
C THR A 541 -13.44 -8.81 12.05
N ALA A 542 -14.08 -7.69 12.34
CA ALA A 542 -13.78 -6.86 13.50
C ALA A 542 -14.09 -7.56 14.82
N SER A 543 -15.23 -8.28 14.91
CA SER A 543 -15.60 -9.03 16.12
C SER A 543 -14.63 -10.17 16.42
N VAL A 544 -14.19 -10.89 15.40
CA VAL A 544 -13.17 -11.96 15.55
C VAL A 544 -11.84 -11.39 16.06
N GLU A 545 -11.42 -10.23 15.59
CA GLU A 545 -10.21 -9.57 16.12
C GLU A 545 -10.38 -9.19 17.60
N LYS A 546 -11.56 -8.72 17.97
CA LYS A 546 -11.89 -8.44 19.38
C LYS A 546 -11.93 -9.73 20.24
N GLU A 547 -12.48 -10.81 19.71
CA GLU A 547 -12.49 -12.10 20.41
C GLU A 547 -11.07 -12.65 20.64
N PHE A 548 -10.14 -12.40 19.70
CA PHE A 548 -8.73 -12.72 19.94
C PHE A 548 -8.10 -11.83 21.02
N ASP A 549 -8.55 -10.59 21.18
CA ASP A 549 -8.12 -9.73 22.30
C ASP A 549 -8.67 -10.27 23.64
N GLU A 550 -9.94 -10.68 23.70
CA GLU A 550 -10.55 -11.33 24.87
C GLU A 550 -9.85 -12.66 25.24
N VAL A 551 -9.38 -13.43 24.25
CA VAL A 551 -8.53 -14.61 24.50
C VAL A 551 -7.19 -14.21 25.10
N ALA A 552 -6.58 -13.14 24.60
CA ALA A 552 -5.28 -12.65 25.11
C ALA A 552 -5.36 -12.10 26.55
N GLU A 553 -6.52 -11.65 26.96
CA GLU A 553 -6.87 -11.21 28.33
C GLU A 553 -7.29 -12.36 29.24
N GLY A 554 -7.41 -13.58 28.72
CA GLY A 554 -7.84 -14.77 29.47
C GLY A 554 -9.35 -14.84 29.72
N GLU A 555 -10.14 -13.98 29.08
CA GLU A 555 -11.61 -13.93 29.26
C GLU A 555 -12.34 -15.02 28.46
N LYS A 556 -11.75 -15.50 27.37
CA LYS A 556 -12.33 -16.53 26.49
C LYS A 556 -11.36 -17.69 26.22
N LYS A 557 -11.91 -18.88 26.03
CA LYS A 557 -11.16 -20.04 25.51
C LYS A 557 -11.15 -20.00 23.98
N TRP A 558 -9.98 -20.07 23.40
CA TRP A 558 -9.83 -20.04 21.95
C TRP A 558 -10.45 -21.24 21.21
N THR A 559 -10.49 -22.41 21.87
CA THR A 559 -11.12 -23.63 21.34
C THR A 559 -12.62 -23.47 21.12
N ASP A 560 -13.31 -22.82 22.07
CA ASP A 560 -14.75 -22.58 21.98
C ASP A 560 -15.08 -21.64 20.81
N LEU A 561 -14.22 -20.63 20.59
CA LEU A 561 -14.32 -19.75 19.43
C LEU A 561 -14.16 -20.53 18.12
N MET A 562 -13.21 -21.45 18.04
CA MET A 562 -12.99 -22.29 16.84
C MET A 562 -14.16 -23.21 16.59
N GLU A 563 -14.75 -23.82 17.61
CA GLU A 563 -15.90 -24.72 17.51
C GLU A 563 -17.11 -23.98 16.92
N VAL A 564 -17.49 -22.86 17.52
CA VAL A 564 -18.62 -22.03 17.05
C VAL A 564 -18.38 -21.55 15.60
N PHE A 565 -17.15 -21.18 15.28
CA PHE A 565 -16.83 -20.75 13.92
C PHE A 565 -16.96 -21.92 12.93
N TYR A 566 -16.36 -23.07 13.22
CA TYR A 566 -16.28 -24.20 12.32
C TYR A 566 -17.66 -24.84 12.04
N GLU A 567 -18.50 -24.99 13.05
CA GLU A 567 -19.87 -25.49 12.92
C GLU A 567 -20.72 -24.65 11.94
N ASN A 568 -20.48 -23.33 11.89
CA ASN A 568 -21.20 -22.44 10.99
C ASN A 568 -20.55 -22.31 9.61
N PHE A 569 -19.26 -22.56 9.50
CA PHE A 569 -18.48 -22.30 8.28
C PHE A 569 -18.35 -23.55 7.40
N HIS A 570 -17.96 -24.68 7.96
CA HIS A 570 -17.69 -25.91 7.22
C HIS A 570 -18.89 -26.42 6.39
N PRO A 571 -20.13 -26.46 6.90
CA PRO A 571 -21.28 -26.87 6.10
C PRO A 571 -21.54 -26.01 4.86
N LEU A 572 -21.21 -24.69 4.94
CA LEU A 572 -21.32 -23.79 3.78
C LEU A 572 -20.28 -24.16 2.71
N VAL A 573 -19.09 -24.56 3.12
CA VAL A 573 -18.04 -25.01 2.21
C VAL A 573 -18.49 -26.28 1.48
N GLU A 574 -18.99 -27.28 2.20
CA GLU A 574 -19.47 -28.53 1.62
C GLU A 574 -20.65 -28.30 0.66
N THR A 575 -21.63 -27.51 1.07
CA THR A 575 -22.79 -27.16 0.23
C THR A 575 -22.36 -26.45 -1.03
N THR A 576 -21.46 -25.46 -0.92
CA THR A 576 -20.96 -24.71 -2.08
C THR A 576 -20.16 -25.60 -3.03
N LEU A 577 -19.38 -26.54 -2.53
CA LEU A 577 -18.66 -27.52 -3.35
C LEU A 577 -19.62 -28.45 -4.11
N ALA A 578 -20.70 -28.88 -3.46
CA ALA A 578 -21.69 -29.78 -4.04
C ALA A 578 -22.60 -29.10 -5.09
N THR A 579 -22.85 -27.79 -4.97
CA THR A 579 -23.71 -27.04 -5.87
C THR A 579 -23.15 -27.07 -7.31
N LYS A 580 -23.95 -27.52 -8.28
CA LYS A 580 -23.64 -27.40 -9.70
C LYS A 580 -24.03 -26.00 -10.16
N THR A 581 -23.09 -25.26 -10.71
CA THR A 581 -23.36 -23.95 -11.36
C THR A 581 -23.62 -24.18 -12.86
N GLU A 582 -24.74 -23.71 -13.38
CA GLU A 582 -25.07 -23.82 -14.82
C GLU A 582 -24.11 -23.00 -15.69
N HIS A 583 -23.62 -21.89 -15.20
CA HIS A 583 -22.61 -21.03 -15.84
C HIS A 583 -21.33 -20.97 -14.99
N LYS A 584 -20.19 -20.71 -15.65
CA LYS A 584 -18.95 -20.43 -14.93
C LYS A 584 -19.09 -19.14 -14.14
N VAL A 585 -18.64 -19.16 -12.90
CA VAL A 585 -18.65 -17.98 -12.04
C VAL A 585 -17.90 -16.82 -12.72
N GLY A 586 -18.52 -15.65 -12.75
CA GLY A 586 -17.96 -14.47 -13.40
C GLY A 586 -18.14 -14.45 -14.92
N GLU A 587 -19.00 -15.30 -15.50
CA GLU A 587 -19.43 -15.19 -16.89
C GLU A 587 -20.58 -14.19 -17.02
N ARG A 588 -20.40 -13.16 -17.86
CA ARG A 588 -21.42 -12.17 -18.19
C ARG A 588 -21.78 -12.27 -19.66
N MET A 589 -23.05 -12.49 -19.93
CA MET A 589 -23.60 -12.45 -21.29
C MET A 589 -23.68 -11.02 -21.77
N LEU A 590 -23.09 -10.70 -22.91
CA LEU A 590 -23.10 -9.39 -23.53
C LEU A 590 -24.23 -9.23 -24.56
N GLY A 591 -24.62 -10.32 -25.18
CA GLY A 591 -25.64 -10.34 -26.24
C GLY A 591 -25.33 -11.40 -27.29
N THR A 592 -25.69 -11.11 -28.54
CA THR A 592 -25.50 -11.99 -29.70
C THR A 592 -24.67 -11.29 -30.77
N ASP A 593 -23.73 -11.99 -31.36
CA ASP A 593 -22.97 -11.49 -32.51
C ASP A 593 -23.91 -11.29 -33.73
N PRO A 594 -24.07 -10.08 -34.26
CA PRO A 594 -24.95 -9.79 -35.37
C PRO A 594 -24.60 -10.55 -36.66
N LYS A 595 -23.35 -10.99 -36.81
CA LYS A 595 -22.87 -11.68 -38.02
C LYS A 595 -23.13 -13.18 -37.99
N THR A 596 -23.00 -13.81 -36.82
CA THR A 596 -23.09 -15.27 -36.69
C THR A 596 -24.33 -15.75 -35.95
N GLY A 597 -25.07 -14.86 -35.28
CA GLY A 597 -26.20 -15.21 -34.41
C GLY A 597 -25.80 -15.95 -33.13
N LYS A 598 -24.48 -16.11 -32.86
CA LYS A 598 -23.96 -16.84 -31.71
C LYS A 598 -23.90 -15.95 -30.45
N PRO A 599 -24.06 -16.55 -29.25
CA PRO A 599 -23.96 -15.80 -28.00
C PRO A 599 -22.56 -15.27 -27.79
N VAL A 600 -22.45 -14.05 -27.23
CA VAL A 600 -21.20 -13.39 -26.84
C VAL A 600 -21.17 -13.26 -25.34
N SER A 601 -20.15 -13.82 -24.69
CA SER A 601 -19.95 -13.72 -23.26
C SER A 601 -18.53 -13.26 -22.93
N VAL A 602 -18.36 -12.63 -21.77
CA VAL A 602 -17.06 -12.31 -21.19
C VAL A 602 -16.90 -13.08 -19.88
N LYS A 603 -15.72 -13.66 -19.67
CA LYS A 603 -15.42 -14.51 -18.50
C LYS A 603 -13.94 -14.61 -18.17
N ILE A 604 -13.62 -15.16 -16.99
CA ILE A 604 -12.24 -15.48 -16.62
C ILE A 604 -11.82 -16.77 -17.31
N GLY A 605 -10.89 -16.68 -18.25
CA GLY A 605 -10.22 -17.80 -18.88
C GLY A 605 -8.97 -18.25 -18.10
N ARG A 606 -8.30 -19.30 -18.64
CA ARG A 606 -7.06 -19.84 -18.03
C ARG A 606 -5.95 -18.79 -17.88
N PHE A 607 -5.86 -17.87 -18.82
CA PHE A 607 -4.78 -16.87 -18.91
C PHE A 607 -5.23 -15.44 -18.57
N GLY A 608 -6.45 -15.25 -18.09
CA GLY A 608 -7.03 -13.95 -17.76
C GLY A 608 -8.42 -13.78 -18.35
N PRO A 609 -9.02 -12.57 -18.28
CA PRO A 609 -10.34 -12.29 -18.83
C PRO A 609 -10.36 -12.41 -20.35
N VAL A 610 -11.40 -13.05 -20.86
CA VAL A 610 -11.60 -13.31 -22.31
C VAL A 610 -13.03 -13.07 -22.71
N VAL A 611 -13.23 -12.58 -23.94
CA VAL A 611 -14.53 -12.61 -24.63
C VAL A 611 -14.62 -13.93 -25.41
N GLN A 612 -15.77 -14.55 -25.37
CA GLN A 612 -16.08 -15.76 -26.12
C GLN A 612 -17.28 -15.51 -27.04
N ILE A 613 -17.17 -15.95 -28.30
CA ILE A 613 -18.29 -16.03 -29.25
C ILE A 613 -18.62 -17.50 -29.49
N GLY A 614 -19.88 -17.88 -29.28
CA GLY A 614 -20.37 -19.25 -29.37
C GLY A 614 -20.25 -20.04 -28.07
N SER A 615 -20.87 -21.20 -28.00
CA SER A 615 -20.87 -22.11 -26.85
C SER A 615 -19.90 -23.28 -27.07
N SER A 616 -19.50 -23.93 -25.98
CA SER A 616 -18.78 -25.22 -26.04
C SER A 616 -19.62 -26.37 -26.64
N ASP A 617 -20.94 -26.19 -26.66
CA ASP A 617 -21.92 -27.17 -27.14
C ASP A 617 -22.25 -26.96 -28.61
N ASP A 618 -21.72 -25.91 -29.25
CA ASP A 618 -21.88 -25.66 -30.68
C ASP A 618 -21.02 -26.64 -31.52
N GLU A 619 -21.47 -26.96 -32.73
CA GLU A 619 -20.69 -27.79 -33.67
C GLU A 619 -19.33 -27.17 -34.01
N GLU A 620 -19.27 -25.84 -34.09
CA GLU A 620 -18.03 -25.09 -34.26
C GLU A 620 -17.42 -24.67 -32.92
N LYS A 621 -16.11 -24.83 -32.78
CA LYS A 621 -15.38 -24.42 -31.60
C LYS A 621 -15.58 -22.92 -31.35
N PRO A 622 -15.84 -22.50 -30.09
CA PRO A 622 -15.97 -21.09 -29.75
C PRO A 622 -14.69 -20.31 -30.04
N LYS A 623 -14.86 -19.05 -30.47
CA LYS A 623 -13.76 -18.11 -30.67
C LYS A 623 -13.49 -17.35 -29.39
N PHE A 624 -12.23 -17.04 -29.13
CA PHE A 624 -11.80 -16.31 -27.93
C PHE A 624 -10.95 -15.11 -28.32
N ALA A 625 -11.21 -13.97 -27.67
CA ALA A 625 -10.36 -12.79 -27.68
C ALA A 625 -10.00 -12.39 -26.24
N GLN A 626 -8.74 -12.05 -25.98
CA GLN A 626 -8.32 -11.62 -24.66
C GLN A 626 -8.71 -10.15 -24.44
N LEU A 627 -9.22 -9.79 -23.24
CA LEU A 627 -9.43 -8.40 -22.87
C LEU A 627 -8.09 -7.67 -22.83
N ASN A 628 -8.09 -6.48 -23.37
CA ASN A 628 -6.97 -5.53 -23.19
C ASN A 628 -7.11 -4.81 -21.83
N LYS A 629 -6.10 -4.01 -21.45
CA LYS A 629 -6.10 -3.30 -20.15
C LYS A 629 -7.09 -2.13 -20.07
N GLU A 630 -7.66 -1.72 -21.19
CA GLU A 630 -8.59 -0.60 -21.28
C GLU A 630 -10.03 -1.02 -20.95
N HIS A 631 -10.33 -2.33 -21.05
CA HIS A 631 -11.64 -2.89 -20.80
C HIS A 631 -11.62 -3.80 -19.58
N SER A 632 -12.65 -3.71 -18.75
CA SER A 632 -12.89 -4.62 -17.64
C SER A 632 -14.03 -5.58 -17.95
N LEU A 633 -14.03 -6.73 -17.29
CA LEU A 633 -15.09 -7.72 -17.36
C LEU A 633 -16.46 -7.13 -16.98
N GLU A 634 -16.47 -6.17 -16.06
CA GLU A 634 -17.71 -5.52 -15.58
C GLU A 634 -18.27 -4.49 -16.56
N THR A 635 -17.42 -3.75 -17.26
CA THR A 635 -17.85 -2.56 -18.04
C THR A 635 -17.90 -2.77 -19.54
N ILE A 636 -17.16 -3.75 -20.10
CA ILE A 636 -17.12 -3.97 -21.56
C ILE A 636 -18.51 -4.15 -22.15
N THR A 637 -18.79 -3.43 -23.22
CA THR A 637 -20.03 -3.53 -23.99
C THR A 637 -19.93 -4.61 -25.06
N LEU A 638 -21.07 -4.99 -25.66
CA LEU A 638 -21.10 -5.96 -26.76
C LEU A 638 -20.30 -5.45 -27.97
N GLU A 639 -20.38 -4.17 -28.28
CA GLU A 639 -19.71 -3.56 -29.42
C GLU A 639 -18.19 -3.57 -29.24
N GLU A 640 -17.70 -3.12 -28.08
CA GLU A 640 -16.28 -3.19 -27.72
C GLU A 640 -15.74 -4.63 -27.70
N ALA A 641 -16.54 -5.57 -27.20
CA ALA A 641 -16.18 -6.99 -27.18
C ALA A 641 -16.03 -7.58 -28.59
N LEU A 642 -16.92 -7.23 -29.52
CA LEU A 642 -16.83 -7.66 -30.91
C LEU A 642 -15.63 -7.02 -31.62
N ASP A 643 -15.25 -5.83 -31.25
CA ASP A 643 -14.07 -5.14 -31.80
C ASP A 643 -12.77 -5.87 -31.48
N LEU A 644 -12.67 -6.53 -30.31
CA LEU A 644 -11.49 -7.35 -29.97
C LEU A 644 -11.24 -8.52 -30.96
N PHE A 645 -12.26 -8.98 -31.65
CA PHE A 645 -12.13 -10.06 -32.68
C PHE A 645 -11.68 -9.56 -34.04
N LYS A 646 -11.58 -8.24 -34.25
CA LYS A 646 -10.97 -7.66 -35.45
C LYS A 646 -9.46 -7.84 -35.48
N LEU A 647 -8.86 -8.20 -34.35
CA LEU A 647 -7.45 -8.56 -34.22
C LEU A 647 -7.29 -10.08 -34.05
N PRO A 648 -6.22 -10.74 -34.59
CA PRO A 648 -5.14 -10.11 -35.38
C PRO A 648 -5.59 -9.80 -36.81
N ARG A 649 -5.25 -8.61 -37.32
CA ARG A 649 -5.47 -8.21 -38.70
C ARG A 649 -4.18 -8.29 -39.52
N VAL A 650 -4.28 -8.81 -40.73
CA VAL A 650 -3.16 -8.84 -41.68
C VAL A 650 -3.10 -7.49 -42.38
N LEU A 651 -1.94 -6.86 -42.34
CA LEU A 651 -1.69 -5.56 -42.98
C LEU A 651 -1.20 -5.73 -44.42
N GLY A 652 -0.40 -6.77 -44.67
CA GLY A 652 0.24 -7.04 -45.97
C GLY A 652 1.31 -8.11 -45.85
N GLU A 653 2.16 -8.17 -46.84
CA GLU A 653 3.35 -9.04 -46.91
C GLU A 653 4.63 -8.23 -47.05
N LEU A 654 5.66 -8.60 -46.29
CA LEU A 654 7.02 -8.04 -46.39
C LEU A 654 8.00 -9.20 -46.49
N ASP A 655 8.87 -9.16 -47.49
CA ASP A 655 9.87 -10.21 -47.78
C ASP A 655 9.23 -11.62 -47.88
N GLY A 656 8.03 -11.76 -48.48
CA GLY A 656 7.35 -13.02 -48.64
C GLY A 656 6.76 -13.60 -47.35
N LYS A 657 6.66 -12.79 -46.28
CA LYS A 657 6.04 -13.15 -45.00
C LYS A 657 4.92 -12.19 -44.63
N SER A 658 3.86 -12.72 -44.10
CA SER A 658 2.71 -11.94 -43.64
C SER A 658 3.10 -11.03 -42.46
N VAL A 659 2.71 -9.75 -42.58
CA VAL A 659 2.78 -8.76 -41.51
C VAL A 659 1.38 -8.62 -40.89
N SER A 660 1.26 -8.85 -39.61
CA SER A 660 -0.02 -8.76 -38.91
C SER A 660 0.10 -8.01 -37.58
N VAL A 661 -0.98 -7.33 -37.20
CA VAL A 661 -1.12 -6.65 -35.90
C VAL A 661 -2.03 -7.47 -35.01
N GLY A 662 -1.63 -7.64 -33.77
CA GLY A 662 -2.43 -8.35 -32.76
C GLY A 662 -2.16 -7.85 -31.35
N VAL A 663 -2.94 -8.37 -30.40
CA VAL A 663 -2.74 -8.13 -28.96
C VAL A 663 -2.37 -9.46 -28.29
N GLY A 664 -1.30 -9.44 -27.51
CA GLY A 664 -0.80 -10.62 -26.80
C GLY A 664 -0.56 -10.34 -25.31
N ARG A 665 -0.03 -11.33 -24.60
CA ARG A 665 0.24 -11.28 -23.16
C ARG A 665 1.05 -10.04 -22.71
N PHE A 666 1.91 -9.52 -23.61
CA PHE A 666 2.79 -8.39 -23.33
C PHE A 666 2.29 -7.08 -23.93
N GLY A 667 1.07 -7.04 -24.45
CA GLY A 667 0.44 -5.88 -25.09
C GLY A 667 0.32 -6.01 -26.61
N PRO A 668 -0.05 -4.91 -27.30
CA PRO A 668 -0.15 -4.87 -28.76
C PRO A 668 1.19 -5.12 -29.44
N TYR A 669 1.17 -5.82 -30.56
CA TYR A 669 2.38 -6.17 -31.31
C TYR A 669 2.14 -6.17 -32.83
N VAL A 670 3.22 -5.88 -33.58
CA VAL A 670 3.36 -6.23 -34.99
C VAL A 670 4.08 -7.56 -35.07
N ARG A 671 3.58 -8.49 -35.89
CA ARG A 671 4.19 -9.78 -36.16
C ARG A 671 4.62 -9.85 -37.63
N HIS A 672 5.86 -10.24 -37.87
CA HIS A 672 6.40 -10.56 -39.18
C HIS A 672 7.04 -11.96 -39.13
N GLY A 673 6.36 -12.95 -39.68
CA GLY A 673 6.77 -14.35 -39.54
C GLY A 673 6.83 -14.81 -38.09
N ASN A 674 8.06 -15.06 -37.57
CA ASN A 674 8.29 -15.42 -36.15
C ASN A 674 8.80 -14.24 -35.29
N GLU A 675 8.95 -13.06 -35.87
CA GLU A 675 9.38 -11.86 -35.17
C GLU A 675 8.18 -11.09 -34.61
N PHE A 676 8.35 -10.52 -33.42
CA PHE A 676 7.34 -9.70 -32.76
C PHE A 676 7.95 -8.37 -32.34
N VAL A 677 7.27 -7.28 -32.65
CA VAL A 677 7.65 -5.92 -32.25
C VAL A 677 6.49 -5.33 -31.44
N SER A 678 6.78 -4.80 -30.25
CA SER A 678 5.73 -4.15 -29.44
C SER A 678 5.32 -2.84 -30.09
N ILE A 679 4.03 -2.59 -30.18
CA ILE A 679 3.47 -1.32 -30.62
C ILE A 679 3.58 -0.32 -29.45
N PRO A 680 4.08 0.90 -29.67
CA PRO A 680 4.15 1.95 -28.66
C PRO A 680 2.77 2.27 -28.08
N LYS A 681 2.72 2.72 -26.82
CA LYS A 681 1.48 2.96 -26.08
C LYS A 681 0.60 4.10 -26.65
N ASP A 682 1.21 4.98 -27.41
CA ASP A 682 0.59 6.11 -28.08
C ASP A 682 -0.03 5.76 -29.43
N LYS A 683 0.11 4.50 -29.87
CA LYS A 683 -0.47 4.00 -31.13
C LYS A 683 -1.53 2.93 -30.88
N ASP A 684 -2.69 3.11 -31.52
CA ASP A 684 -3.78 2.17 -31.47
C ASP A 684 -3.54 1.01 -32.47
N PRO A 685 -3.49 -0.26 -32.02
CA PRO A 685 -3.30 -1.41 -32.91
C PRO A 685 -4.39 -1.57 -33.97
N MET A 686 -5.56 -0.93 -33.78
CA MET A 686 -6.64 -0.96 -34.75
C MET A 686 -6.37 -0.06 -35.97
N THR A 687 -5.58 0.98 -35.81
CA THR A 687 -5.32 1.99 -36.83
C THR A 687 -3.93 1.92 -37.45
N VAL A 688 -2.99 1.14 -36.86
CA VAL A 688 -1.62 0.97 -37.39
C VAL A 688 -1.65 0.59 -38.87
N THR A 689 -0.96 1.35 -39.71
CA THR A 689 -0.85 1.08 -41.16
C THR A 689 0.29 0.09 -41.45
N PHE A 690 0.35 -0.38 -42.70
CA PHE A 690 1.42 -1.27 -43.12
C PHE A 690 2.79 -0.55 -43.06
N GLU A 691 2.84 0.70 -43.50
CA GLU A 691 4.03 1.54 -43.50
C GLU A 691 4.56 1.76 -42.07
N GLU A 692 3.66 2.03 -41.13
CA GLU A 692 4.01 2.16 -39.72
C GLU A 692 4.56 0.86 -39.12
N ALA A 693 3.96 -0.27 -39.46
CA ALA A 693 4.41 -1.59 -39.05
C ALA A 693 5.80 -1.91 -39.61
N GLU A 694 6.05 -1.60 -40.88
CA GLU A 694 7.35 -1.75 -41.54
C GLU A 694 8.40 -0.87 -40.85
N GLN A 695 8.09 0.37 -40.53
CA GLN A 695 8.97 1.28 -39.81
C GLN A 695 9.37 0.69 -38.44
N MET A 696 8.42 0.20 -37.69
CA MET A 696 8.67 -0.43 -36.37
C MET A 696 9.57 -1.67 -36.48
N LEU A 697 9.42 -2.46 -37.56
CA LEU A 697 10.24 -3.62 -37.83
C LEU A 697 11.68 -3.20 -38.18
N LEU A 698 11.82 -2.15 -38.97
CA LEU A 698 13.12 -1.57 -39.32
C LEU A 698 13.84 -0.99 -38.11
N GLU A 699 13.17 -0.17 -37.30
CA GLU A 699 13.72 0.39 -36.07
C GLU A 699 14.22 -0.69 -35.11
N LYS A 700 13.47 -1.79 -34.97
CA LYS A 700 13.91 -2.92 -34.17
C LYS A 700 15.16 -3.57 -34.73
N LYS A 701 15.22 -3.80 -36.04
CA LYS A 701 16.42 -4.37 -36.70
C LYS A 701 17.65 -3.46 -36.51
N GLU A 702 17.46 -2.16 -36.61
CA GLU A 702 18.53 -1.18 -36.35
C GLU A 702 18.99 -1.19 -34.90
N GLN A 703 18.03 -1.23 -33.94
CA GLN A 703 18.33 -1.35 -32.49
C GLN A 703 19.06 -2.66 -32.18
N GLU A 704 18.69 -3.75 -32.82
CA GLU A 704 19.37 -5.04 -32.66
C GLU A 704 20.76 -5.03 -33.26
N ALA A 705 20.97 -4.37 -34.43
CA ALA A 705 22.27 -4.16 -35.02
C ALA A 705 23.19 -3.27 -34.15
N GLN A 706 22.64 -2.22 -33.54
CA GLN A 706 23.38 -1.34 -32.62
C GLN A 706 23.77 -2.04 -31.29
N LYS A 707 23.11 -3.14 -30.94
CA LYS A 707 23.51 -3.95 -29.78
C LYS A 707 24.77 -4.78 -30.02
N VAL A 708 25.13 -5.03 -31.28
CA VAL A 708 26.28 -5.85 -31.62
C VAL A 708 27.54 -4.98 -31.54
N ILE A 709 28.38 -5.26 -30.53
CA ILE A 709 29.68 -4.59 -30.36
C ILE A 709 30.71 -5.22 -31.28
N LYS A 710 30.70 -6.56 -31.39
CA LYS A 710 31.66 -7.30 -32.21
C LYS A 710 31.10 -8.64 -32.64
N GLN A 711 31.38 -9.00 -33.90
CA GLN A 711 31.12 -10.33 -34.47
C GLN A 711 32.46 -10.96 -34.91
N PHE A 712 32.49 -12.29 -34.89
CA PHE A 712 33.66 -13.05 -35.26
C PHE A 712 33.37 -13.84 -36.55
N PRO A 713 33.99 -13.44 -37.72
CA PRO A 713 33.75 -14.14 -39.00
C PRO A 713 34.07 -15.64 -38.95
N ASP A 714 35.11 -16.00 -38.18
CA ASP A 714 35.57 -17.38 -37.99
C ASP A 714 34.67 -18.20 -37.04
N ASN A 715 33.74 -17.57 -36.32
CA ASN A 715 32.79 -18.23 -35.43
C ASN A 715 31.49 -17.41 -35.37
N PRO A 716 30.56 -17.60 -36.31
CA PRO A 716 29.33 -16.82 -36.42
C PRO A 716 28.38 -16.99 -35.19
N ASP A 717 28.52 -18.08 -34.42
CA ASP A 717 27.73 -18.35 -33.22
C ASP A 717 28.18 -17.53 -32.01
N MET A 718 29.33 -16.82 -32.14
CA MET A 718 29.87 -16.00 -31.06
C MET A 718 29.77 -14.51 -31.41
N GLN A 719 29.09 -13.76 -30.51
CA GLN A 719 28.90 -12.30 -30.66
C GLN A 719 29.15 -11.62 -29.32
N ILE A 720 29.67 -10.40 -29.36
CA ILE A 720 29.71 -9.51 -28.21
C ILE A 720 28.58 -8.50 -28.36
N LEU A 721 27.66 -8.53 -27.39
CA LEU A 721 26.45 -7.74 -27.40
C LEU A 721 26.39 -6.79 -26.18
N ASN A 722 25.77 -5.62 -26.38
CA ASN A 722 25.47 -4.70 -25.30
C ASN A 722 24.08 -5.02 -24.70
N GLY A 723 24.02 -5.38 -23.44
CA GLY A 723 22.78 -5.76 -22.74
C GLY A 723 22.40 -4.77 -21.65
N ARG A 724 21.19 -4.92 -21.10
CA ARG A 724 20.64 -4.09 -20.00
C ARG A 724 21.56 -4.01 -18.77
N TYR A 725 22.38 -5.05 -18.53
CA TYR A 725 23.29 -5.15 -17.38
C TYR A 725 24.77 -5.04 -17.79
N GLY A 726 25.02 -4.43 -18.95
CA GLY A 726 26.35 -4.24 -19.53
C GLY A 726 26.69 -5.27 -20.62
N PRO A 727 27.90 -5.16 -21.22
CA PRO A 727 28.32 -6.01 -22.32
C PRO A 727 28.46 -7.49 -21.93
N TYR A 728 28.09 -8.39 -22.85
CA TYR A 728 28.20 -9.82 -22.65
C TYR A 728 28.56 -10.56 -23.94
N ILE A 729 29.13 -11.76 -23.80
CA ILE A 729 29.40 -12.68 -24.90
C ILE A 729 28.19 -13.58 -25.05
N ALA A 730 27.54 -13.57 -26.22
CA ALA A 730 26.53 -14.55 -26.61
C ALA A 730 27.20 -15.68 -27.35
N TYR A 731 27.10 -16.92 -26.86
CA TYR A 731 27.63 -18.11 -27.50
C TYR A 731 26.78 -19.34 -27.21
N GLN A 732 26.39 -20.11 -28.24
CA GLN A 732 25.58 -21.32 -28.13
C GLN A 732 24.33 -21.16 -27.25
N LYS A 733 23.54 -20.11 -27.49
CA LYS A 733 22.31 -19.76 -26.72
C LYS A 733 22.54 -19.49 -25.24
N LYS A 734 23.76 -19.22 -24.79
CA LYS A 734 24.12 -18.78 -23.44
C LYS A 734 24.77 -17.42 -23.47
N ASN A 735 24.55 -16.65 -22.40
CA ASN A 735 25.12 -15.32 -22.21
C ASN A 735 26.18 -15.34 -21.12
N TYR A 736 27.36 -14.80 -21.40
CA TYR A 736 28.48 -14.75 -20.48
C TYR A 736 28.90 -13.31 -20.25
N LYS A 737 28.81 -12.84 -19.00
CA LYS A 737 29.11 -11.45 -18.63
C LYS A 737 30.59 -11.14 -18.83
N ILE A 738 30.91 -10.04 -19.49
CA ILE A 738 32.27 -9.56 -19.60
C ILE A 738 32.69 -8.87 -18.28
N PRO A 739 33.89 -9.15 -17.74
CA PRO A 739 34.37 -8.46 -16.55
C PRO A 739 34.51 -6.96 -16.77
N ASN A 740 34.19 -6.15 -15.75
CA ASN A 740 34.18 -4.69 -15.86
C ASN A 740 35.50 -4.03 -16.17
N ASN A 741 36.62 -4.75 -15.99
CA ASN A 741 37.97 -4.31 -16.28
C ASN A 741 38.47 -4.66 -17.73
N VAL A 742 37.58 -5.19 -18.56
CA VAL A 742 37.90 -5.60 -19.93
C VAL A 742 37.05 -4.79 -20.90
N ASN A 743 37.70 -4.12 -21.86
CA ASN A 743 36.99 -3.42 -22.94
C ASN A 743 36.39 -4.45 -23.93
N PRO A 744 35.08 -4.48 -24.14
CA PRO A 744 34.42 -5.46 -25.00
C PRO A 744 34.92 -5.43 -26.46
N ALA A 745 35.28 -4.26 -26.97
CA ALA A 745 35.74 -4.08 -28.37
C ALA A 745 37.11 -4.72 -28.65
N ASP A 746 37.95 -4.84 -27.61
CA ASP A 746 39.33 -5.34 -27.73
C ASP A 746 39.41 -6.88 -27.59
N LEU A 747 38.32 -7.55 -27.21
CA LEU A 747 38.29 -9.00 -27.10
C LEU A 747 38.44 -9.67 -28.48
N ASN A 748 39.42 -10.54 -28.58
CA ASN A 748 39.53 -11.49 -29.70
C ASN A 748 38.84 -12.83 -29.38
N LEU A 749 38.77 -13.73 -30.34
CA LEU A 749 38.07 -14.99 -30.22
C LEU A 749 38.63 -15.85 -29.07
N GLU A 750 39.96 -15.92 -28.93
CA GLU A 750 40.60 -16.66 -27.83
C GLU A 750 40.27 -16.10 -26.45
N ALA A 751 40.27 -14.76 -26.34
CA ALA A 751 39.94 -14.09 -25.09
C ALA A 751 38.47 -14.33 -24.70
N CYS A 752 37.54 -14.38 -25.66
CA CYS A 752 36.15 -14.74 -25.42
C CYS A 752 36.01 -16.17 -24.88
N PHE A 753 36.72 -17.14 -25.44
CA PHE A 753 36.73 -18.50 -24.94
C PHE A 753 37.29 -18.59 -23.52
N LYS A 754 38.36 -17.85 -23.19
CA LYS A 754 38.88 -17.77 -21.82
C LYS A 754 37.88 -17.21 -20.82
N VAL A 755 37.11 -16.19 -21.20
CA VAL A 755 36.04 -15.63 -20.36
C VAL A 755 34.94 -16.67 -20.13
N ILE A 756 34.55 -17.40 -21.18
CA ILE A 756 33.52 -18.45 -21.09
C ILE A 756 34.00 -19.60 -20.20
N GLU A 757 35.24 -20.05 -20.37
CA GLU A 757 35.82 -21.14 -19.57
C GLU A 757 35.91 -20.77 -18.10
N LEU A 758 36.40 -19.59 -17.77
CA LEU A 758 36.46 -19.09 -16.38
C LEU A 758 35.07 -19.02 -15.72
N GLN A 759 34.05 -18.64 -16.46
CA GLN A 759 32.69 -18.60 -15.90
C GLN A 759 32.08 -20.00 -15.74
N ASN A 760 32.33 -20.90 -16.67
CA ASN A 760 31.90 -22.30 -16.55
C ASN A 760 32.58 -22.98 -15.36
N GLN A 761 33.90 -22.79 -15.17
CA GLN A 761 34.63 -23.30 -13.99
C GLN A 761 34.07 -22.71 -12.68
N LYS A 762 33.80 -21.41 -12.63
CA LYS A 762 33.15 -20.78 -11.46
C LYS A 762 31.73 -21.32 -11.19
N ALA A 763 30.98 -21.61 -12.26
CA ALA A 763 29.64 -22.21 -12.13
C ALA A 763 29.71 -23.67 -11.63
N GLU A 764 30.67 -24.45 -12.08
CA GLU A 764 30.92 -25.81 -11.60
C GLU A 764 31.41 -25.83 -10.14
N MET A 765 32.34 -24.93 -9.76
CA MET A 765 32.75 -24.78 -8.38
C MET A 765 31.58 -24.38 -7.45
N ARG A 766 30.65 -23.54 -7.92
CA ARG A 766 29.44 -23.20 -7.18
C ARG A 766 28.48 -24.40 -7.05
N LYS A 767 28.34 -25.21 -8.11
CA LYS A 767 27.57 -26.46 -8.06
C LYS A 767 28.19 -27.50 -7.11
N VAL A 768 29.52 -27.64 -7.12
CA VAL A 768 30.26 -28.55 -6.22
C VAL A 768 30.19 -28.05 -4.78
N LYS A 769 30.32 -26.72 -4.53
CA LYS A 769 30.12 -26.14 -3.18
C LYS A 769 28.67 -26.26 -2.73
N GLY A 770 27.69 -26.07 -3.61
CA GLY A 770 26.27 -26.28 -3.30
C GLY A 770 25.90 -27.76 -3.09
N ALA A 771 26.55 -28.68 -3.81
CA ALA A 771 26.38 -30.12 -3.62
C ALA A 771 27.10 -30.62 -2.32
N LYS A 772 28.26 -30.05 -1.96
CA LYS A 772 28.91 -30.31 -0.67
C LYS A 772 28.15 -29.69 0.52
N ALA A 773 27.47 -28.57 0.31
CA ALA A 773 26.56 -27.99 1.33
C ALA A 773 25.23 -28.77 1.45
N LYS A 774 24.84 -29.55 0.44
CA LYS A 774 23.67 -30.47 0.52
C LYS A 774 24.04 -31.87 1.06
N LYS A 775 25.33 -32.21 1.20
CA LYS A 775 25.83 -33.48 1.78
C LYS A 775 26.44 -33.30 3.15
N LYS A 776 26.52 -32.12 3.68
CA LYS A 776 26.76 -31.80 5.09
C LYS A 776 25.47 -31.26 5.67
#